data_62692b20e67972e829c8bc60ff1636b9
#
_entry.id   62692b20e67972e829c8bc60ff1636b9
#
_cell.length_a   1.000
_cell.length_b   1.000
_cell.length_c   1.000
_cell.angle_alpha   90.00
_cell.angle_beta   90.00
_cell.angle_gamma   90.00
#
_symmetry.space_group_name_H-M   'P 1'
#
loop_
_entity.id
_entity.type
_entity.pdbx_description
1 polymer ?
#
loop_
_entity_poly.entity_id
_entity_poly.type
_entity_poly.pdbx_seq_one_letter_code
_entity_poly.pdbx_strand_id
1 'polypeptide(L)'
;MHQHICKKAIRGTSLILVLCTTSLYGHAQKRDSIAASSDSIHRIDEVVVSAKQMLGSKFEASNRTGSAYYVSPKEIAKLGYTDISRMLRAVPGVNIYEEDGFGLRPNISLRGTKAERSERISLMEDGILAAPAPYAAPAAYYFPNAARMHAIEVLKGSSQVQYGPFTTGGAVNMVSTPIPNRFTAGLRTSFGSYNTFNAYTYLGNDTKHLGYVVEYLRYQSKGFRRDEPDERTGFYRNDIVGKLRWHTSDEASTSQALELKLGFANEHSDETYVGLSEADFATRPYYRYRGAQMDEMRTKHFQSALTHYISFNNKLKITTSLYYNYFWRNWYKLSDISVGFHKGEKRSIETVLEDTEINAPYFDILTGAKDADGEALIVRANQRSYHSRGIQTKAEYKLSLGSSYLGLELGARYHADSEDRFQHDDSYSMHSGRMTLYRAGWGGDQSNRITAAHAFASYLLAKWSFSKLTLTAGLRLEDVEIIKRDYTTKDPRRTGHLRIDGDNHATELLPSFGINYKILKPLSIFAGIHQGFAPPSVAKYYRQKPEKSINLESGLRLNLGTLRMEAIGYYNDYSNMLGSDLAAAGGQGTLDQFTVGAATVKGFEFLASWQPLPRAWRVQLPLQLSYTYTDTKMKNEFYSAAWGEVFAGDELPYIYKHALNAQIGLEWKKLELNFTMRYNGDMRTIPGQGPMADAHKVPAHMIMDASVRYRLNNKVTFTANAINLANKAYLTSRHPSGVRAGHPFGLYGGVRITL
;
A
#
# COMPACT_ATOMS: atom_id res chain seq x y z
N MET A 1 8.75 -59.16 30.62
CA MET A 1 7.63 -58.19 30.55
C MET A 1 8.08 -56.94 29.81
N HIS A 2 8.55 -57.15 28.57
CA HIS A 2 9.03 -56.05 27.67
C HIS A 2 9.05 -56.50 26.23
N GLN A 3 7.89 -56.83 25.65
CA GLN A 3 7.82 -57.23 24.23
C GLN A 3 6.42 -57.01 23.60
N HIS A 4 5.54 -56.17 24.12
CA HIS A 4 4.19 -56.01 23.55
C HIS A 4 3.72 -54.57 23.21
N ILE A 5 4.63 -53.58 23.07
CA ILE A 5 4.24 -52.19 22.77
C ILE A 5 4.63 -51.71 21.35
N CYS A 6 5.32 -52.57 20.55
CA CYS A 6 5.87 -52.11 19.26
C CYS A 6 5.09 -52.60 18.01
N LYS A 7 3.88 -53.13 18.15
CA LYS A 7 3.10 -53.67 16.99
C LYS A 7 1.78 -52.90 16.64
N LYS A 8 1.47 -51.77 17.31
CA LYS A 8 0.25 -50.97 16.99
C LYS A 8 0.48 -49.66 16.26
N ALA A 9 1.73 -49.24 16.03
CA ALA A 9 2.05 -47.95 15.36
C ALA A 9 2.21 -48.03 13.82
N ILE A 10 2.25 -49.26 13.26
CA ILE A 10 2.52 -49.47 11.82
C ILE A 10 1.23 -49.67 10.97
N ARG A 11 0.07 -49.80 11.60
CA ARG A 11 -1.19 -50.00 10.83
C ARG A 11 -1.98 -48.69 10.52
N GLY A 12 -1.59 -47.54 11.07
CA GLY A 12 -2.25 -46.24 10.83
C GLY A 12 -1.73 -45.47 9.62
N THR A 13 -0.48 -45.69 9.21
CA THR A 13 0.15 -44.95 8.10
C THR A 13 -0.10 -45.52 6.71
N SER A 14 -0.48 -46.80 6.61
CA SER A 14 -0.80 -47.44 5.31
C SER A 14 -2.19 -47.11 4.76
N LEU A 15 -3.12 -46.63 5.60
CA LEU A 15 -4.49 -46.30 5.16
C LEU A 15 -4.60 -44.89 4.54
N ILE A 16 -3.67 -43.98 4.87
CA ILE A 16 -3.64 -42.64 4.29
C ILE A 16 -3.00 -42.63 2.89
N LEU A 17 -2.07 -43.55 2.63
CA LEU A 17 -1.42 -43.66 1.31
C LEU A 17 -2.30 -44.36 0.24
N VAL A 18 -3.24 -45.23 0.65
CA VAL A 18 -4.16 -45.95 -0.27
C VAL A 18 -5.32 -45.05 -0.68
N LEU A 19 -5.74 -44.07 0.14
CA LEU A 19 -6.80 -43.10 -0.24
C LEU A 19 -6.34 -42.03 -1.24
N CYS A 20 -5.03 -41.80 -1.37
CA CYS A 20 -4.49 -40.89 -2.38
C CYS A 20 -4.26 -41.51 -3.76
N THR A 21 -4.23 -42.86 -3.87
CA THR A 21 -3.96 -43.52 -5.15
C THR A 21 -5.20 -43.93 -5.95
N THR A 22 -6.40 -43.97 -5.35
CA THR A 22 -7.64 -44.37 -6.03
C THR A 22 -8.40 -43.23 -6.69
N SER A 23 -8.01 -41.96 -6.49
CA SER A 23 -8.60 -40.76 -7.14
C SER A 23 -7.91 -40.34 -8.45
N LEU A 24 -6.91 -41.08 -8.92
CA LEU A 24 -6.12 -40.74 -10.13
C LEU A 24 -6.65 -41.36 -11.43
N TYR A 25 -7.66 -42.21 -11.36
CA TYR A 25 -8.27 -42.83 -12.56
C TYR A 25 -9.76 -42.48 -12.67
N GLY A 26 -10.05 -41.37 -13.31
CA GLY A 26 -11.43 -41.05 -13.64
C GLY A 26 -11.62 -39.68 -14.28
N HIS A 27 -11.86 -39.70 -15.59
CA HIS A 27 -12.34 -38.68 -16.50
C HIS A 27 -11.27 -37.82 -17.20
N ALA A 28 -10.80 -38.37 -18.31
CA ALA A 28 -10.40 -37.59 -19.48
C ALA A 28 -11.61 -36.76 -19.93
N GLN A 29 -11.77 -35.53 -19.41
CA GLN A 29 -12.69 -34.59 -20.01
C GLN A 29 -12.10 -34.06 -21.32
N LYS A 30 -12.93 -34.09 -22.37
CA LYS A 30 -12.70 -33.47 -23.67
C LYS A 30 -11.99 -32.13 -23.47
N ARG A 31 -10.84 -32.00 -24.08
CA ARG A 31 -10.19 -30.71 -24.32
C ARG A 31 -11.18 -29.82 -25.05
N ASP A 32 -11.68 -28.81 -24.40
CA ASP A 32 -11.79 -27.52 -25.06
C ASP A 32 -10.36 -27.07 -25.27
N SER A 33 -9.78 -27.47 -26.37
CA SER A 33 -8.68 -26.77 -27.00
C SER A 33 -9.23 -25.38 -27.27
N ILE A 34 -8.89 -24.40 -26.41
CA ILE A 34 -8.78 -23.06 -26.89
C ILE A 34 -7.64 -23.16 -27.91
N ALA A 35 -8.00 -23.56 -29.12
CA ALA A 35 -7.24 -23.23 -30.30
C ALA A 35 -7.06 -21.74 -30.17
N ALA A 36 -5.82 -21.28 -30.12
CA ALA A 36 -5.51 -19.91 -30.44
C ALA A 36 -6.06 -19.69 -31.86
N SER A 37 -7.31 -19.26 -31.95
CA SER A 37 -7.82 -18.71 -33.18
C SER A 37 -7.03 -17.44 -33.43
N SER A 38 -6.20 -17.47 -34.44
CA SER A 38 -5.35 -16.36 -34.89
C SER A 38 -6.14 -15.15 -35.39
N ASP A 39 -7.44 -15.11 -35.18
CA ASP A 39 -8.37 -14.04 -35.62
C ASP A 39 -9.35 -13.61 -34.53
N SER A 40 -8.94 -13.57 -33.26
CA SER A 40 -9.75 -12.85 -32.27
C SER A 40 -9.59 -11.35 -32.56
N ILE A 41 -10.63 -10.71 -33.08
CA ILE A 41 -10.81 -9.25 -33.06
C ILE A 41 -10.71 -8.86 -31.58
N HIS A 42 -9.53 -8.38 -31.15
CA HIS A 42 -9.36 -7.85 -29.81
C HIS A 42 -10.18 -6.57 -29.73
N ARG A 43 -11.23 -6.57 -28.93
CA ARG A 43 -12.00 -5.37 -28.65
C ARG A 43 -11.08 -4.31 -28.08
N ILE A 44 -11.20 -3.10 -28.58
CA ILE A 44 -10.35 -1.97 -28.18
C ILE A 44 -10.36 -1.75 -26.68
N ASP A 45 -11.48 -2.02 -26.01
CA ASP A 45 -11.68 -1.97 -24.58
C ASP A 45 -10.69 -2.85 -23.79
N GLU A 46 -10.53 -4.10 -24.22
CA GLU A 46 -9.62 -5.05 -23.57
C GLU A 46 -8.17 -4.58 -23.68
N VAL A 47 -7.85 -3.95 -24.79
CA VAL A 47 -6.51 -3.47 -25.08
C VAL A 47 -6.15 -2.25 -24.27
N VAL A 48 -7.08 -1.27 -24.17
CA VAL A 48 -6.89 -0.05 -23.35
C VAL A 48 -6.83 -0.40 -21.86
N VAL A 49 -7.66 -1.33 -21.39
CA VAL A 49 -7.61 -1.80 -20.01
C VAL A 49 -6.28 -2.52 -19.74
N SER A 50 -5.83 -3.39 -20.65
CA SER A 50 -4.55 -4.09 -20.54
C SER A 50 -3.35 -3.14 -20.50
N ALA A 51 -3.38 -2.03 -21.23
CA ALA A 51 -2.29 -1.05 -21.26
C ALA A 51 -2.00 -0.37 -19.91
N LYS A 52 -3.01 -0.28 -19.04
CA LYS A 52 -2.94 0.34 -17.70
C LYS A 52 -2.61 -0.63 -16.58
N GLN A 53 -2.61 -1.91 -16.87
CA GLN A 53 -2.38 -2.99 -15.92
C GLN A 53 -0.93 -3.47 -15.96
N MET A 54 -0.43 -3.90 -14.80
CA MET A 54 0.86 -4.58 -14.69
C MET A 54 0.71 -6.09 -14.97
N LEU A 55 -0.38 -6.67 -14.51
CA LEU A 55 -0.64 -8.12 -14.54
C LEU A 55 -1.88 -8.48 -15.36
N GLY A 56 -2.97 -7.74 -15.17
CA GLY A 56 -4.24 -7.97 -15.83
C GLY A 56 -5.06 -9.17 -15.33
N SER A 57 -4.41 -10.19 -14.77
CA SER A 57 -5.09 -11.39 -14.28
C SER A 57 -4.25 -12.20 -13.30
N LYS A 58 -4.91 -13.12 -12.57
CA LYS A 58 -4.22 -14.14 -11.75
C LYS A 58 -3.38 -15.11 -12.58
N PHE A 59 -3.80 -15.39 -13.81
CA PHE A 59 -3.06 -16.26 -14.71
C PHE A 59 -1.71 -15.63 -15.08
N GLU A 60 -1.70 -14.38 -15.48
CA GLU A 60 -0.47 -13.65 -15.79
C GLU A 60 0.45 -13.52 -14.56
N ALA A 61 -0.12 -13.23 -13.37
CA ALA A 61 0.65 -13.21 -12.13
C ALA A 61 1.36 -14.55 -11.88
N SER A 62 0.66 -15.69 -12.09
CA SER A 62 1.21 -17.03 -11.86
C SER A 62 2.22 -17.51 -12.93
N ASN A 63 2.31 -16.83 -14.07
CA ASN A 63 3.24 -17.19 -15.16
C ASN A 63 4.44 -16.22 -15.28
N ARG A 64 4.58 -15.27 -14.37
CA ARG A 64 5.75 -14.37 -14.34
C ARG A 64 7.02 -15.08 -13.89
N THR A 65 8.16 -14.55 -14.31
CA THR A 65 9.50 -15.01 -13.89
C THR A 65 9.90 -14.47 -12.52
N GLY A 66 9.01 -13.78 -11.82
CA GLY A 66 9.18 -13.22 -10.49
C GLY A 66 7.87 -13.24 -9.71
N SER A 67 7.91 -12.83 -8.46
CA SER A 67 6.77 -12.82 -7.54
C SER A 67 5.78 -11.72 -7.90
N ALA A 68 4.50 -12.09 -8.02
CA ALA A 68 3.41 -11.19 -8.36
C ALA A 68 2.09 -11.65 -7.73
N TYR A 69 1.20 -10.71 -7.40
CA TYR A 69 -0.13 -11.01 -6.89
C TYR A 69 -1.18 -10.10 -7.52
N TYR A 70 -2.31 -10.68 -7.91
CA TYR A 70 -3.45 -9.96 -8.49
C TYR A 70 -4.68 -10.13 -7.60
N VAL A 71 -5.09 -9.04 -6.94
CA VAL A 71 -6.35 -8.97 -6.18
C VAL A 71 -7.46 -8.66 -7.16
N SER A 72 -8.30 -9.65 -7.44
CA SER A 72 -9.38 -9.55 -8.42
C SER A 72 -10.59 -8.75 -7.89
N PRO A 73 -11.48 -8.25 -8.79
CA PRO A 73 -12.73 -7.61 -8.39
C PRO A 73 -13.61 -8.48 -7.47
N LYS A 74 -13.57 -9.81 -7.68
CA LYS A 74 -14.31 -10.78 -6.83
C LYS A 74 -13.72 -10.79 -5.41
N GLU A 75 -12.40 -10.75 -5.25
CA GLU A 75 -11.74 -10.72 -3.93
C GLU A 75 -11.97 -9.40 -3.21
N ILE A 76 -11.89 -8.27 -3.90
CA ILE A 76 -12.23 -6.95 -3.32
C ILE A 76 -13.67 -6.96 -2.80
N ALA A 77 -14.61 -7.51 -3.58
CA ALA A 77 -16.01 -7.55 -3.20
C ALA A 77 -16.34 -8.57 -2.10
N LYS A 78 -15.48 -9.60 -1.91
CA LYS A 78 -15.75 -10.74 -1.03
C LYS A 78 -15.93 -10.36 0.43
N LEU A 79 -15.04 -9.52 0.96
CA LEU A 79 -15.03 -9.10 2.35
C LEU A 79 -15.63 -7.71 2.56
N GLY A 80 -15.91 -6.97 1.48
CA GLY A 80 -16.54 -5.65 1.55
C GLY A 80 -15.68 -4.58 2.22
N TYR A 81 -14.36 -4.79 2.31
CA TYR A 81 -13.46 -3.81 2.91
C TYR A 81 -13.39 -2.52 2.08
N THR A 82 -13.29 -1.40 2.76
CA THR A 82 -13.00 -0.07 2.21
C THR A 82 -11.53 0.32 2.39
N ASP A 83 -10.86 -0.33 3.32
CA ASP A 83 -9.47 -0.12 3.72
C ASP A 83 -8.52 -0.99 2.89
N ILE A 84 -7.57 -0.35 2.21
CA ILE A 84 -6.53 -1.03 1.40
C ILE A 84 -5.65 -1.95 2.27
N SER A 85 -5.37 -1.56 3.52
CA SER A 85 -4.58 -2.35 4.44
C SER A 85 -5.21 -3.71 4.69
N ARG A 86 -6.54 -3.77 4.82
CA ARG A 86 -7.29 -5.03 4.99
C ARG A 86 -7.33 -5.85 3.71
N MET A 87 -7.41 -5.20 2.54
CA MET A 87 -7.44 -5.91 1.24
C MET A 87 -6.10 -6.60 0.94
N LEU A 88 -4.97 -5.98 1.30
CA LEU A 88 -3.64 -6.51 1.01
C LEU A 88 -3.12 -7.51 2.05
N ARG A 89 -3.80 -7.73 3.16
CA ARG A 89 -3.40 -8.70 4.21
C ARG A 89 -3.25 -10.13 3.73
N ALA A 90 -3.96 -10.50 2.68
CA ALA A 90 -3.89 -11.84 2.09
C ALA A 90 -2.72 -12.02 1.11
N VAL A 91 -1.97 -10.96 0.82
CA VAL A 91 -0.85 -10.98 -0.13
C VAL A 91 0.43 -11.32 0.63
N PRO A 92 1.09 -12.48 0.37
CA PRO A 92 2.34 -12.80 1.04
C PRO A 92 3.42 -11.77 0.76
N GLY A 93 4.31 -11.52 1.72
CA GLY A 93 5.41 -10.55 1.61
C GLY A 93 4.99 -9.09 1.71
N VAL A 94 3.70 -8.80 1.94
CA VAL A 94 3.20 -7.46 2.26
C VAL A 94 3.21 -7.29 3.78
N ASN A 95 3.96 -6.30 4.26
CA ASN A 95 3.99 -5.90 5.66
C ASN A 95 3.18 -4.61 5.84
N ILE A 96 2.25 -4.62 6.79
CA ILE A 96 1.33 -3.51 7.05
C ILE A 96 1.20 -3.31 8.54
N TYR A 97 1.38 -2.09 9.01
CA TYR A 97 0.90 -1.71 10.33
C TYR A 97 -0.18 -0.63 10.25
N GLU A 98 -1.20 -0.75 11.07
CA GLU A 98 -2.34 0.17 11.10
C GLU A 98 -2.03 1.38 11.98
N GLU A 99 -2.63 2.52 11.68
CA GLU A 99 -2.50 3.74 12.46
C GLU A 99 -3.85 4.32 12.85
N ASP A 100 -4.74 4.55 11.88
CA ASP A 100 -6.04 5.19 12.09
C ASP A 100 -7.19 4.19 12.30
N GLY A 101 -7.05 2.95 11.85
CA GLY A 101 -8.05 1.89 11.90
C GLY A 101 -9.08 1.91 10.76
N PHE A 102 -9.11 2.95 9.92
CA PHE A 102 -10.00 3.09 8.76
C PHE A 102 -9.26 3.04 7.41
N GLY A 103 -7.92 2.98 7.44
CA GLY A 103 -7.07 2.93 6.26
C GLY A 103 -6.91 4.27 5.54
N LEU A 104 -7.01 5.38 6.26
CA LEU A 104 -6.81 6.73 5.71
C LEU A 104 -5.32 7.01 5.42
N ARG A 105 -4.43 6.39 6.21
CA ARG A 105 -2.97 6.54 6.14
C ARG A 105 -2.30 5.17 6.09
N PRO A 106 -2.32 4.49 4.92
CA PRO A 106 -1.73 3.17 4.80
C PRO A 106 -0.21 3.20 4.99
N ASN A 107 0.29 2.32 5.85
CA ASN A 107 1.71 2.06 6.03
C ASN A 107 2.00 0.67 5.47
N ILE A 108 2.41 0.62 4.21
CA ILE A 108 2.58 -0.60 3.43
C ILE A 108 4.03 -0.71 2.97
N SER A 109 4.64 -1.87 3.20
CA SER A 109 5.91 -2.22 2.60
C SER A 109 5.91 -3.64 2.04
N LEU A 110 6.90 -3.94 1.22
CA LEU A 110 7.09 -5.23 0.59
C LEU A 110 8.44 -5.79 1.01
N ARG A 111 8.46 -7.05 1.47
CA ARG A 111 9.71 -7.80 1.79
C ARG A 111 10.67 -7.03 2.69
N GLY A 112 10.16 -6.44 3.78
CA GLY A 112 11.00 -5.83 4.82
C GLY A 112 11.60 -4.47 4.47
N THR A 113 11.07 -3.76 3.48
CA THR A 113 11.36 -2.33 3.32
C THR A 113 10.59 -1.51 4.35
N LYS A 114 10.95 -0.24 4.52
CA LYS A 114 10.30 0.68 5.43
C LYS A 114 8.84 0.92 5.01
N ALA A 115 7.89 0.80 5.96
CA ALA A 115 6.47 0.83 5.66
C ALA A 115 5.81 2.21 5.81
N GLU A 116 6.41 3.13 6.59
CA GLU A 116 5.83 4.42 6.94
C GLU A 116 5.40 5.22 5.71
N ARG A 117 4.13 5.59 5.68
CA ARG A 117 3.49 6.32 4.56
C ARG A 117 3.75 5.66 3.20
N SER A 118 3.99 4.35 3.18
CA SER A 118 4.24 3.58 1.94
C SER A 118 5.33 4.18 1.05
N GLU A 119 6.34 4.85 1.64
CA GLU A 119 7.34 5.65 0.93
C GLU A 119 8.34 4.83 0.10
N ARG A 120 8.40 3.50 0.31
CA ARG A 120 9.36 2.59 -0.36
C ARG A 120 8.71 1.66 -1.37
N ILE A 121 7.51 2.00 -1.84
CA ILE A 121 6.83 1.30 -2.93
C ILE A 121 6.53 2.26 -4.09
N SER A 122 6.62 1.77 -5.32
CA SER A 122 6.13 2.49 -6.50
C SER A 122 4.60 2.39 -6.53
N LEU A 123 3.92 3.36 -5.88
CA LEU A 123 2.46 3.43 -5.84
C LEU A 123 1.93 4.05 -7.13
N MET A 124 1.02 3.36 -7.80
CA MET A 124 0.42 3.80 -9.06
C MET A 124 -1.10 3.69 -9.05
N GLU A 125 -1.74 4.51 -9.87
CA GLU A 125 -3.13 4.34 -10.29
C GLU A 125 -3.18 4.30 -11.82
N ASP A 126 -3.70 3.23 -12.40
CA ASP A 126 -3.72 2.99 -13.86
C ASP A 126 -2.33 3.09 -14.52
N GLY A 127 -1.26 2.64 -13.84
CA GLY A 127 0.12 2.68 -14.33
C GLY A 127 0.81 4.05 -14.24
N ILE A 128 0.16 5.07 -13.65
CA ILE A 128 0.71 6.42 -13.42
C ILE A 128 1.05 6.57 -11.93
N LEU A 129 2.20 7.17 -11.61
CA LEU A 129 2.61 7.42 -10.23
C LEU A 129 1.56 8.26 -9.49
N ALA A 130 1.08 7.75 -8.35
CA ALA A 130 -0.02 8.31 -7.57
C ALA A 130 0.41 8.98 -6.27
N ALA A 131 1.61 8.69 -5.73
CA ALA A 131 2.14 9.41 -4.59
C ALA A 131 2.31 10.91 -4.95
N PRO A 132 2.08 11.85 -4.01
CA PRO A 132 2.05 13.28 -4.32
C PRO A 132 3.32 13.84 -4.95
N ALA A 133 4.50 13.43 -4.48
CA ALA A 133 5.80 13.78 -5.05
C ALA A 133 6.77 12.60 -4.87
N PRO A 134 6.69 11.58 -5.73
CA PRO A 134 7.38 10.30 -5.52
C PRO A 134 8.91 10.40 -5.53
N TYR A 135 9.49 11.43 -6.13
CA TYR A 135 10.94 11.65 -6.11
C TYR A 135 11.38 12.67 -5.07
N ALA A 136 10.71 13.82 -4.97
CA ALA A 136 11.12 14.91 -4.06
C ALA A 136 10.69 14.65 -2.61
N ALA A 137 9.54 13.99 -2.38
CA ALA A 137 8.97 13.70 -1.06
C ALA A 137 8.09 12.44 -1.11
N PRO A 138 8.69 11.23 -1.00
CA PRO A 138 8.05 9.97 -1.37
C PRO A 138 6.88 9.51 -0.49
N ALA A 139 6.69 10.10 0.70
CA ALA A 139 5.62 9.73 1.61
C ALA A 139 4.23 9.86 0.96
N ALA A 140 3.49 8.75 0.83
CA ALA A 140 2.21 8.69 0.16
C ALA A 140 1.08 9.21 1.07
N TYR A 141 1.05 10.52 1.32
CA TYR A 141 -0.05 11.18 2.04
C TYR A 141 -1.37 11.19 1.27
N TYR A 142 -1.33 11.07 -0.04
CA TYR A 142 -2.46 10.66 -0.85
C TYR A 142 -2.31 9.19 -1.21
N PHE A 143 -3.37 8.44 -1.01
CA PHE A 143 -3.48 7.05 -1.44
C PHE A 143 -4.82 6.88 -2.18
N PRO A 144 -4.82 6.30 -3.41
CA PRO A 144 -6.05 6.10 -4.17
C PRO A 144 -7.07 5.29 -3.36
N ASN A 145 -8.35 5.69 -3.39
CA ASN A 145 -9.37 5.07 -2.56
C ASN A 145 -9.68 3.64 -3.03
N ALA A 146 -9.30 2.65 -2.24
CA ALA A 146 -9.44 1.23 -2.58
C ALA A 146 -10.90 0.82 -2.82
N ALA A 147 -11.86 1.50 -2.22
CA ALA A 147 -13.29 1.18 -2.37
C ALA A 147 -13.84 1.44 -3.79
N ARG A 148 -13.17 2.27 -4.62
CA ARG A 148 -13.52 2.49 -6.04
C ARG A 148 -12.66 1.70 -7.02
N MET A 149 -11.72 0.88 -6.54
CA MET A 149 -10.82 0.13 -7.42
C MET A 149 -11.48 -1.13 -7.96
N HIS A 150 -11.16 -1.41 -9.21
CA HIS A 150 -11.56 -2.64 -9.89
C HIS A 150 -10.64 -3.79 -9.53
N ALA A 151 -9.31 -3.58 -9.51
CA ALA A 151 -8.32 -4.57 -9.14
C ALA A 151 -7.13 -3.90 -8.44
N ILE A 152 -6.31 -4.71 -7.74
CA ILE A 152 -5.04 -4.27 -7.17
C ILE A 152 -3.97 -5.26 -7.61
N GLU A 153 -2.86 -4.73 -8.09
CA GLU A 153 -1.74 -5.50 -8.61
C GLU A 153 -0.50 -5.22 -7.78
N VAL A 154 0.17 -6.28 -7.35
CA VAL A 154 1.38 -6.20 -6.54
C VAL A 154 2.49 -6.96 -7.25
N LEU A 155 3.58 -6.25 -7.55
CA LEU A 155 4.81 -6.84 -8.07
C LEU A 155 5.92 -6.74 -7.02
N LYS A 156 6.61 -7.84 -6.84
CA LYS A 156 7.79 -7.97 -5.97
C LYS A 156 8.89 -8.69 -6.76
N GLY A 157 10.13 -8.36 -6.52
CA GLY A 157 11.23 -9.10 -7.13
C GLY A 157 11.53 -8.75 -8.60
N SER A 158 12.13 -9.69 -9.33
CA SER A 158 12.79 -9.46 -10.63
C SER A 158 11.90 -8.98 -11.77
N SER A 159 10.59 -9.18 -11.67
CA SER A 159 9.64 -8.79 -12.73
C SER A 159 9.15 -7.34 -12.64
N GLN A 160 9.74 -6.50 -11.79
CA GLN A 160 9.28 -5.12 -11.56
C GLN A 160 10.13 -4.03 -12.23
N VAL A 161 11.15 -4.38 -13.01
CA VAL A 161 12.08 -3.40 -13.62
C VAL A 161 11.38 -2.28 -14.41
N GLN A 162 10.20 -2.54 -14.94
CA GLN A 162 9.36 -1.56 -15.66
C GLN A 162 8.83 -0.44 -14.75
N TYR A 163 8.75 -0.67 -13.42
CA TYR A 163 8.00 0.17 -12.49
C TYR A 163 8.91 0.73 -11.38
N GLY A 164 9.29 2.00 -11.51
CA GLY A 164 10.08 2.77 -10.55
C GLY A 164 9.35 4.05 -10.12
N PRO A 165 9.94 4.83 -9.20
CA PRO A 165 11.38 4.81 -8.81
C PRO A 165 11.77 3.80 -7.72
N PHE A 166 10.84 3.29 -6.92
CA PHE A 166 11.16 2.42 -5.77
C PHE A 166 11.19 0.95 -6.20
N THR A 167 12.33 0.49 -6.69
CA THR A 167 12.53 -0.90 -7.13
C THR A 167 13.18 -1.79 -6.06
N THR A 168 13.56 -1.23 -4.91
CA THR A 168 13.99 -2.00 -3.73
C THR A 168 12.82 -2.69 -3.04
N GLY A 169 11.67 -2.03 -2.94
CA GLY A 169 10.45 -2.57 -2.32
C GLY A 169 9.57 -3.33 -3.30
N GLY A 170 9.14 -2.66 -4.34
CA GLY A 170 8.19 -3.22 -5.31
C GLY A 170 7.20 -2.19 -5.83
N ALA A 171 6.20 -2.66 -6.58
CA ALA A 171 5.18 -1.82 -7.17
C ALA A 171 3.77 -2.28 -6.79
N VAL A 172 2.92 -1.32 -6.47
CA VAL A 172 1.48 -1.52 -6.25
C VAL A 172 0.71 -0.63 -7.23
N ASN A 173 -0.09 -1.25 -8.08
CA ASN A 173 -0.93 -0.54 -9.04
C ASN A 173 -2.42 -0.72 -8.69
N MET A 174 -3.09 0.38 -8.48
CA MET A 174 -4.53 0.45 -8.23
C MET A 174 -5.24 0.63 -9.56
N VAL A 175 -5.92 -0.42 -10.04
CA VAL A 175 -6.65 -0.37 -11.31
C VAL A 175 -8.03 0.22 -11.07
N SER A 176 -8.31 1.40 -11.61
CA SER A 176 -9.59 2.09 -11.45
C SER A 176 -10.69 1.48 -12.32
N THR A 177 -11.95 1.79 -12.03
CA THR A 177 -13.12 1.25 -12.74
C THR A 177 -12.99 1.47 -14.27
N PRO A 178 -13.03 0.40 -15.09
CA PRO A 178 -12.99 0.53 -16.54
C PRO A 178 -14.29 1.13 -17.10
N ILE A 179 -14.22 1.71 -18.29
CA ILE A 179 -15.42 2.09 -19.02
C ILE A 179 -16.17 0.82 -19.42
N PRO A 180 -17.47 0.66 -19.06
CA PRO A 180 -18.21 -0.55 -19.38
C PRO A 180 -18.64 -0.56 -20.84
N ASN A 181 -18.61 -1.74 -21.49
CA ASN A 181 -18.95 -1.94 -22.92
C ASN A 181 -20.45 -1.88 -23.24
N ARG A 182 -21.29 -1.64 -22.26
CA ARG A 182 -22.73 -1.39 -22.40
C ARG A 182 -23.16 -0.50 -21.26
N PHE A 183 -24.29 0.16 -21.43
CA PHE A 183 -24.84 0.97 -20.34
C PHE A 183 -24.93 0.15 -19.05
N THR A 184 -24.25 0.63 -18.05
CA THR A 184 -24.21 0.03 -16.72
C THR A 184 -24.23 1.13 -15.69
N ALA A 185 -25.11 1.01 -14.71
CA ALA A 185 -25.13 1.86 -13.53
C ALA A 185 -25.05 0.99 -12.29
N GLY A 186 -24.28 1.42 -11.32
CA GLY A 186 -24.10 0.68 -10.07
C GLY A 186 -24.15 1.58 -8.86
N LEU A 187 -24.72 1.03 -7.78
CA LEU A 187 -24.73 1.62 -6.43
C LEU A 187 -24.28 0.58 -5.45
N ARG A 188 -23.38 0.93 -4.56
CA ARG A 188 -22.96 0.14 -3.40
C ARG A 188 -22.98 1.04 -2.18
N THR A 189 -23.80 0.70 -1.20
CA THR A 189 -23.89 1.43 0.06
C THR A 189 -23.68 0.49 1.24
N SER A 190 -23.11 1.02 2.32
CA SER A 190 -23.08 0.35 3.62
C SER A 190 -23.18 1.38 4.74
N PHE A 191 -23.80 0.96 5.84
CA PHE A 191 -23.95 1.72 7.07
C PHE A 191 -23.68 0.80 8.26
N GLY A 192 -23.15 1.33 9.36
CA GLY A 192 -22.89 0.50 10.54
C GLY A 192 -22.23 1.24 11.70
N SER A 193 -21.46 0.50 12.47
CA SER A 193 -20.81 0.95 13.69
C SER A 193 -20.10 2.29 13.50
N TYR A 194 -20.04 3.09 14.55
CA TYR A 194 -19.41 4.42 14.59
C TYR A 194 -20.03 5.42 13.59
N ASN A 195 -21.34 5.24 13.28
CA ASN A 195 -22.04 6.00 12.23
C ASN A 195 -21.28 6.02 10.91
N THR A 196 -20.59 4.91 10.62
CA THR A 196 -19.86 4.76 9.38
C THR A 196 -20.82 4.62 8.21
N PHE A 197 -20.66 5.44 7.19
CA PHE A 197 -21.40 5.39 5.94
C PHE A 197 -20.44 5.35 4.76
N ASN A 198 -20.67 4.42 3.85
CA ASN A 198 -19.97 4.34 2.59
C ASN A 198 -21.00 4.27 1.46
N ALA A 199 -20.83 5.08 0.43
CA ALA A 199 -21.63 5.05 -0.78
C ALA A 199 -20.72 5.22 -1.99
N TYR A 200 -20.75 4.24 -2.90
CA TYR A 200 -20.07 4.28 -4.17
C TYR A 200 -21.09 4.09 -5.27
N THR A 201 -21.11 5.01 -6.22
CA THR A 201 -21.95 4.95 -7.40
C THR A 201 -21.14 5.18 -8.65
N TYR A 202 -21.55 4.54 -9.73
CA TYR A 202 -20.99 4.78 -11.05
C TYR A 202 -22.05 4.57 -12.13
N LEU A 203 -21.82 5.24 -13.24
CA LEU A 203 -22.56 5.00 -14.49
C LEU A 203 -21.60 5.15 -15.67
N GLY A 204 -21.84 4.37 -16.70
CA GLY A 204 -21.01 4.41 -17.89
C GLY A 204 -21.63 3.64 -19.05
N ASN A 205 -21.05 3.87 -20.22
CA ASN A 205 -21.41 3.17 -21.46
C ASN A 205 -20.25 3.28 -22.43
N ASP A 206 -20.20 2.37 -23.39
CA ASP A 206 -19.38 2.50 -24.57
C ASP A 206 -20.25 2.33 -25.82
N THR A 207 -20.02 3.17 -26.81
CA THR A 207 -20.70 3.16 -28.11
C THR A 207 -19.69 2.81 -29.19
N LYS A 208 -20.06 2.91 -30.43
CA LYS A 208 -19.16 2.60 -31.56
C LYS A 208 -17.84 3.38 -31.54
N HIS A 209 -17.85 4.61 -31.00
CA HIS A 209 -16.69 5.52 -31.04
C HIS A 209 -16.45 6.30 -29.75
N LEU A 210 -17.37 6.25 -28.79
CA LEU A 210 -17.30 7.07 -27.58
C LEU A 210 -17.70 6.27 -26.37
N GLY A 211 -16.77 6.13 -25.44
CA GLY A 211 -16.98 5.51 -24.13
C GLY A 211 -16.87 6.52 -23.01
N TYR A 212 -17.63 6.33 -21.94
CA TYR A 212 -17.54 7.15 -20.74
C TYR A 212 -17.85 6.36 -19.48
N VAL A 213 -17.29 6.79 -18.36
CA VAL A 213 -17.69 6.38 -17.00
C VAL A 213 -17.52 7.56 -16.06
N VAL A 214 -18.48 7.74 -15.17
CA VAL A 214 -18.40 8.68 -14.05
C VAL A 214 -18.67 7.89 -12.78
N GLU A 215 -17.84 8.12 -11.76
CA GLU A 215 -17.92 7.46 -10.47
C GLU A 215 -17.81 8.46 -9.33
N TYR A 216 -18.55 8.22 -8.25
CA TYR A 216 -18.50 9.02 -7.03
C TYR A 216 -18.48 8.11 -5.81
N LEU A 217 -17.62 8.45 -4.87
CA LEU A 217 -17.49 7.79 -3.57
C LEU A 217 -17.64 8.80 -2.45
N ARG A 218 -18.46 8.47 -1.46
CA ARG A 218 -18.52 9.07 -0.14
C ARG A 218 -18.15 8.03 0.90
N TYR A 219 -17.18 8.33 1.78
CA TYR A 219 -16.82 7.50 2.91
C TYR A 219 -16.69 8.38 4.15
N GLN A 220 -17.41 8.06 5.23
CA GLN A 220 -17.40 8.82 6.45
C GLN A 220 -17.62 7.95 7.67
N SER A 221 -17.16 8.40 8.82
CA SER A 221 -17.41 7.82 10.14
C SER A 221 -17.33 8.91 11.20
N LYS A 222 -18.02 8.73 12.33
CA LYS A 222 -17.80 9.54 13.54
C LYS A 222 -16.57 9.12 14.33
N GLY A 223 -15.87 8.03 13.91
CA GLY A 223 -14.71 7.49 14.59
C GLY A 223 -15.08 6.68 15.85
N PHE A 224 -14.09 5.93 16.34
CA PHE A 224 -14.24 5.11 17.54
C PHE A 224 -13.38 5.60 18.72
N ARG A 225 -12.45 6.53 18.49
CA ARG A 225 -11.70 7.20 19.56
C ARG A 225 -12.55 8.31 20.15
N ARG A 226 -12.58 8.42 21.48
CA ARG A 226 -13.45 9.37 22.17
C ARG A 226 -12.66 10.11 23.24
N ASP A 227 -12.92 11.40 23.33
CA ASP A 227 -12.52 12.23 24.47
C ASP A 227 -13.70 12.39 25.41
N GLU A 228 -14.83 12.94 24.91
CA GLU A 228 -16.12 13.09 25.58
C GLU A 228 -17.25 12.68 24.63
N PRO A 229 -18.49 12.49 25.14
CA PRO A 229 -19.60 11.98 24.34
C PRO A 229 -19.90 12.75 23.05
N ASP A 230 -19.58 14.03 22.98
CA ASP A 230 -19.97 14.92 21.87
C ASP A 230 -18.79 15.38 21.00
N GLU A 231 -17.53 15.03 21.31
CA GLU A 231 -16.40 15.44 20.49
C GLU A 231 -16.21 14.56 19.26
N ARG A 232 -15.93 15.22 18.13
CA ARG A 232 -15.75 14.56 16.84
C ARG A 232 -14.33 13.98 16.75
N THR A 233 -14.25 12.70 16.41
CA THR A 233 -12.98 12.02 16.11
C THR A 233 -13.06 11.28 14.79
N GLY A 234 -13.92 11.73 13.93
CA GLY A 234 -14.29 11.05 12.71
C GLY A 234 -13.61 11.64 11.47
N PHE A 235 -14.16 11.28 10.33
CA PHE A 235 -13.69 11.77 9.05
C PHE A 235 -14.79 11.73 8.00
N TYR A 236 -14.54 12.44 6.90
CA TYR A 236 -15.21 12.21 5.63
C TYR A 236 -14.24 12.35 4.45
N ARG A 237 -14.48 11.55 3.42
CA ARG A 237 -13.80 11.62 2.12
C ARG A 237 -14.84 11.64 1.00
N ASN A 238 -14.61 12.47 -0.01
CA ASN A 238 -15.31 12.40 -1.28
C ASN A 238 -14.29 12.16 -2.36
N ASP A 239 -14.66 11.38 -3.38
CA ASP A 239 -13.81 11.08 -4.52
C ASP A 239 -14.71 10.97 -5.74
N ILE A 240 -14.50 11.83 -6.75
CA ILE A 240 -15.20 11.81 -8.00
C ILE A 240 -14.21 11.63 -9.14
N VAL A 241 -14.47 10.69 -10.04
CA VAL A 241 -13.63 10.43 -11.21
C VAL A 241 -14.50 10.28 -12.44
N GLY A 242 -14.10 10.94 -13.52
CA GLY A 242 -14.69 10.81 -14.84
C GLY A 242 -13.65 10.34 -15.85
N LYS A 243 -14.05 9.46 -16.77
CA LYS A 243 -13.27 9.05 -17.93
C LYS A 243 -14.11 9.25 -19.19
N LEU A 244 -13.49 9.79 -20.21
CA LEU A 244 -14.06 9.94 -21.54
C LEU A 244 -13.07 9.37 -22.54
N ARG A 245 -13.51 8.44 -23.38
CA ARG A 245 -12.67 7.78 -24.37
C ARG A 245 -13.28 7.90 -25.76
N TRP A 246 -12.52 8.45 -26.68
CA TRP A 246 -12.76 8.28 -28.10
C TRP A 246 -11.94 7.09 -28.63
N HIS A 247 -12.51 6.30 -29.54
CA HIS A 247 -11.80 5.18 -30.16
C HIS A 247 -12.28 4.89 -31.58
N THR A 248 -11.42 4.24 -32.36
CA THR A 248 -11.78 3.71 -33.69
C THR A 248 -12.76 2.54 -33.54
N SER A 249 -13.44 2.18 -34.60
CA SER A 249 -14.25 0.94 -34.59
C SER A 249 -13.38 -0.30 -34.46
N ASP A 250 -13.96 -1.40 -33.98
CA ASP A 250 -13.26 -2.69 -33.82
C ASP A 250 -12.79 -3.30 -35.16
N GLU A 251 -13.36 -2.83 -36.28
CA GLU A 251 -13.01 -3.25 -37.64
C GLU A 251 -11.84 -2.46 -38.26
N ALA A 252 -11.35 -1.42 -37.58
CA ALA A 252 -10.27 -0.61 -38.09
C ALA A 252 -8.95 -1.38 -38.18
N SER A 253 -8.23 -1.25 -39.28
CA SER A 253 -6.92 -1.87 -39.50
C SER A 253 -5.86 -1.42 -38.48
N THR A 254 -6.01 -0.19 -38.00
CA THR A 254 -5.22 0.39 -36.89
C THR A 254 -6.17 0.78 -35.79
N SER A 255 -6.09 0.09 -34.67
CA SER A 255 -6.92 0.40 -33.50
C SER A 255 -6.31 1.52 -32.69
N GLN A 256 -7.07 2.60 -32.44
CA GLN A 256 -6.62 3.74 -31.65
C GLN A 256 -7.69 4.12 -30.62
N ALA A 257 -7.21 4.59 -29.45
CA ALA A 257 -8.06 5.20 -28.44
C ALA A 257 -7.36 6.39 -27.80
N LEU A 258 -8.13 7.42 -27.49
CA LEU A 258 -7.69 8.58 -26.70
C LEU A 258 -8.61 8.68 -25.49
N GLU A 259 -8.07 8.49 -24.29
CA GLU A 259 -8.83 8.54 -23.05
C GLU A 259 -8.36 9.70 -22.17
N LEU A 260 -9.30 10.56 -21.79
CA LEU A 260 -9.14 11.59 -20.77
C LEU A 260 -9.72 11.07 -19.44
N LYS A 261 -8.92 11.11 -18.39
CA LYS A 261 -9.33 10.85 -17.01
C LYS A 261 -9.18 12.13 -16.20
N LEU A 262 -10.23 12.51 -15.47
CA LEU A 262 -10.22 13.62 -14.52
C LEU A 262 -10.73 13.13 -13.18
N GLY A 263 -10.08 13.55 -12.09
CA GLY A 263 -10.50 13.17 -10.75
C GLY A 263 -10.29 14.29 -9.74
N PHE A 264 -11.18 14.34 -8.76
CA PHE A 264 -11.08 15.24 -7.62
C PHE A 264 -11.45 14.48 -6.35
N ALA A 265 -10.60 14.58 -5.32
CA ALA A 265 -10.89 14.03 -4.00
C ALA A 265 -10.60 15.06 -2.91
N ASN A 266 -11.37 15.01 -1.82
CA ASN A 266 -11.10 15.74 -0.61
C ASN A 266 -11.32 14.89 0.62
N GLU A 267 -10.67 15.27 1.70
CA GLU A 267 -10.80 14.64 3.01
C GLU A 267 -10.73 15.70 4.10
N HIS A 268 -11.54 15.47 5.13
CA HIS A 268 -11.39 16.06 6.44
C HIS A 268 -11.43 14.92 7.46
N SER A 269 -10.45 14.83 8.32
CA SER A 269 -10.40 13.86 9.42
C SER A 269 -9.88 14.51 10.69
N ASP A 270 -10.50 14.20 11.83
CA ASP A 270 -10.09 14.64 13.16
C ASP A 270 -8.98 13.70 13.69
N GLU A 271 -8.02 13.38 12.85
CA GLU A 271 -6.96 12.43 13.13
C GLU A 271 -5.81 13.10 13.88
N THR A 272 -5.35 12.45 14.96
CA THR A 272 -4.27 12.93 15.79
C THR A 272 -2.99 12.10 15.64
N TYR A 273 -1.83 12.72 15.85
CA TYR A 273 -0.57 12.01 16.08
C TYR A 273 -0.44 11.52 17.52
N VAL A 274 -1.19 12.09 18.45
CA VAL A 274 -1.14 11.74 19.86
C VAL A 274 -1.79 10.37 20.07
N GLY A 275 -0.98 9.40 20.48
CA GLY A 275 -1.41 8.08 20.99
C GLY A 275 -1.71 8.15 22.48
N LEU A 276 -1.66 7.00 23.14
CA LEU A 276 -1.89 6.88 24.58
C LEU A 276 -0.61 6.50 25.30
N SER A 277 -0.55 6.76 26.61
CA SER A 277 0.39 6.08 27.51
C SER A 277 0.04 4.59 27.62
N GLU A 278 0.98 3.75 28.07
CA GLU A 278 0.72 2.31 28.30
C GLU A 278 -0.42 2.11 29.32
N ALA A 279 -0.41 2.90 30.39
CA ALA A 279 -1.41 2.82 31.47
C ALA A 279 -2.82 3.17 30.96
N ASP A 280 -2.92 4.23 30.15
CA ASP A 280 -4.21 4.63 29.56
C ASP A 280 -4.67 3.64 28.51
N PHE A 281 -3.78 3.09 27.71
CA PHE A 281 -4.15 2.05 26.76
C PHE A 281 -4.69 0.79 27.44
N ALA A 282 -4.10 0.39 28.55
CA ALA A 282 -4.55 -0.80 29.31
C ALA A 282 -5.97 -0.64 29.86
N THR A 283 -6.39 0.57 30.25
CA THR A 283 -7.68 0.83 30.87
C THR A 283 -8.75 1.38 29.92
N ARG A 284 -8.34 2.20 28.95
CA ARG A 284 -9.24 2.90 28.00
C ARG A 284 -8.60 3.03 26.61
N PRO A 285 -8.43 1.93 25.87
CA PRO A 285 -7.64 1.85 24.64
C PRO A 285 -8.12 2.76 23.48
N TYR A 286 -9.32 3.30 23.59
CA TYR A 286 -9.96 4.16 22.58
C TYR A 286 -10.16 5.59 23.06
N TYR A 287 -9.39 6.01 24.08
CA TYR A 287 -9.43 7.36 24.58
C TYR A 287 -8.64 8.32 23.67
N ARG A 288 -8.92 9.61 23.74
CA ARG A 288 -8.19 10.71 23.10
C ARG A 288 -7.94 11.81 24.11
N TYR A 289 -6.70 12.27 24.24
CA TYR A 289 -6.35 13.33 25.17
C TYR A 289 -6.91 14.69 24.77
N ARG A 290 -7.27 15.52 25.75
CA ARG A 290 -7.80 16.88 25.57
C ARG A 290 -6.85 17.79 24.79
N GLY A 291 -5.55 17.67 25.00
CA GLY A 291 -4.56 18.41 24.23
C GLY A 291 -4.53 18.13 22.74
N ALA A 292 -5.21 17.08 22.27
CA ALA A 292 -5.32 16.75 20.85
C ALA A 292 -6.66 17.22 20.21
N GLN A 293 -7.51 17.99 20.93
CA GLN A 293 -8.84 18.39 20.47
C GLN A 293 -8.83 19.21 19.16
N MET A 294 -7.70 19.90 18.88
CA MET A 294 -7.53 20.72 17.67
C MET A 294 -6.93 19.94 16.50
N ASP A 295 -6.52 18.69 16.72
CA ASP A 295 -5.85 17.89 15.68
C ASP A 295 -6.82 17.53 14.58
N GLU A 296 -6.47 17.92 13.34
CA GLU A 296 -7.23 17.60 12.13
C GLU A 296 -6.34 17.46 10.91
N MET A 297 -6.79 16.68 9.94
CA MET A 297 -6.19 16.57 8.61
C MET A 297 -7.19 17.03 7.55
N ARG A 298 -6.79 17.97 6.71
CA ARG A 298 -7.55 18.40 5.53
C ARG A 298 -6.75 18.17 4.28
N THR A 299 -7.38 17.60 3.25
CA THR A 299 -6.74 17.35 1.97
C THR A 299 -7.60 17.76 0.78
N LYS A 300 -6.94 18.08 -0.32
CA LYS A 300 -7.53 18.25 -1.64
C LYS A 300 -6.60 17.60 -2.66
N HIS A 301 -7.14 16.79 -3.54
CA HIS A 301 -6.41 16.14 -4.60
C HIS A 301 -7.12 16.36 -5.94
N PHE A 302 -6.36 16.71 -6.96
CA PHE A 302 -6.79 16.77 -8.34
C PHE A 302 -5.88 15.89 -9.18
N GLN A 303 -6.44 15.10 -10.07
CA GLN A 303 -5.70 14.30 -11.05
C GLN A 303 -6.27 14.49 -12.46
N SER A 304 -5.36 14.51 -13.42
CA SER A 304 -5.71 14.48 -14.84
C SER A 304 -4.72 13.60 -15.60
N ALA A 305 -5.23 12.83 -16.54
CA ALA A 305 -4.41 12.02 -17.42
C ALA A 305 -5.04 11.93 -18.81
N LEU A 306 -4.23 12.16 -19.85
CA LEU A 306 -4.61 11.94 -21.25
C LEU A 306 -3.76 10.78 -21.77
N THR A 307 -4.41 9.67 -22.11
CA THR A 307 -3.73 8.46 -22.60
C THR A 307 -4.12 8.19 -24.04
N HIS A 308 -3.14 8.18 -24.93
CA HIS A 308 -3.28 7.72 -26.30
C HIS A 308 -2.79 6.29 -26.40
N TYR A 309 -3.58 5.46 -26.99
CA TYR A 309 -3.29 4.08 -27.30
C TYR A 309 -3.39 3.84 -28.79
N ILE A 310 -2.41 3.13 -29.37
CA ILE A 310 -2.42 2.71 -30.78
C ILE A 310 -1.89 1.28 -30.91
N SER A 311 -2.54 0.47 -31.73
CA SER A 311 -2.15 -0.91 -32.03
C SER A 311 -2.09 -1.11 -33.55
N PHE A 312 -0.92 -1.53 -34.03
CA PHE A 312 -0.66 -1.87 -35.43
C PHE A 312 -0.64 -3.39 -35.58
N ASN A 313 -1.56 -3.94 -36.37
CA ASN A 313 -1.60 -5.37 -36.74
C ASN A 313 -1.45 -6.34 -35.56
N ASN A 314 -1.93 -5.98 -34.37
CA ASN A 314 -1.80 -6.76 -33.12
C ASN A 314 -0.34 -7.11 -32.71
N LYS A 315 0.66 -6.66 -33.45
CA LYS A 315 2.09 -6.94 -33.18
C LYS A 315 2.77 -5.80 -32.42
N LEU A 316 2.52 -4.56 -32.82
CA LEU A 316 3.08 -3.37 -32.20
C LEU A 316 1.98 -2.59 -31.48
N LYS A 317 2.14 -2.36 -30.21
CA LYS A 317 1.26 -1.53 -29.38
C LYS A 317 2.07 -0.40 -28.77
N ILE A 318 1.55 0.83 -28.86
CA ILE A 318 2.16 2.00 -28.22
C ILE A 318 1.12 2.65 -27.32
N THR A 319 1.51 2.93 -26.09
CA THR A 319 0.69 3.65 -25.12
C THR A 319 1.48 4.87 -24.64
N THR A 320 0.91 6.05 -24.79
CA THR A 320 1.51 7.31 -24.32
C THR A 320 0.53 8.01 -23.38
N SER A 321 0.99 8.37 -22.19
CA SER A 321 0.19 9.08 -21.20
C SER A 321 0.86 10.39 -20.82
N LEU A 322 0.10 11.47 -20.86
CA LEU A 322 0.43 12.78 -20.30
C LEU A 322 -0.39 12.94 -19.02
N TYR A 323 0.22 13.35 -17.92
CA TYR A 323 -0.48 13.45 -16.64
C TYR A 323 -0.04 14.64 -15.80
N TYR A 324 -0.98 15.08 -14.94
CA TYR A 324 -0.77 16.10 -13.94
C TYR A 324 -1.59 15.77 -12.69
N ASN A 325 -0.96 15.81 -11.51
CA ASN A 325 -1.57 15.67 -10.20
C ASN A 325 -1.22 16.88 -9.34
N TYR A 326 -2.18 17.35 -8.60
CA TYR A 326 -2.03 18.34 -7.53
C TYR A 326 -2.56 17.76 -6.24
N PHE A 327 -1.80 17.88 -5.18
CA PHE A 327 -2.23 17.50 -3.84
C PHE A 327 -1.90 18.63 -2.87
N TRP A 328 -2.88 19.01 -2.07
CA TRP A 328 -2.72 19.93 -0.97
C TRP A 328 -3.16 19.26 0.31
N ARG A 329 -2.42 19.47 1.41
CA ARG A 329 -2.81 19.05 2.74
C ARG A 329 -2.43 20.07 3.79
N ASN A 330 -3.22 20.10 4.86
CA ASN A 330 -2.84 20.66 6.14
C ASN A 330 -3.10 19.60 7.22
N TRP A 331 -2.05 19.13 7.83
CA TRP A 331 -2.16 18.34 9.04
C TRP A 331 -1.88 19.27 10.22
N TYR A 332 -2.95 19.77 10.80
CA TYR A 332 -2.94 20.60 11.98
C TYR A 332 -2.89 19.67 13.19
N LYS A 333 -1.82 19.69 13.98
CA LYS A 333 -1.60 18.69 15.01
C LYS A 333 -0.74 19.20 16.15
N LEU A 334 -1.02 18.75 17.37
CA LEU A 334 -0.16 18.98 18.53
C LEU A 334 1.24 18.41 18.26
N SER A 335 2.28 19.23 18.49
CA SER A 335 3.68 18.84 18.32
C SER A 335 4.44 18.85 19.63
N ASP A 336 4.27 19.89 20.45
CA ASP A 336 5.04 20.09 21.67
C ASP A 336 4.15 20.64 22.79
N ILE A 337 4.55 20.40 24.04
CA ILE A 337 3.97 20.98 25.25
C ILE A 337 5.05 21.79 25.97
N SER A 338 4.67 22.93 26.54
CA SER A 338 5.54 23.82 27.30
C SER A 338 4.99 24.04 28.70
N VAL A 339 5.84 24.07 29.71
CA VAL A 339 5.51 24.50 31.06
C VAL A 339 6.17 25.88 31.30
N GLY A 340 5.35 26.92 31.53
CA GLY A 340 5.81 28.28 31.78
C GLY A 340 5.33 29.32 30.77
N PHE A 341 5.36 30.57 31.17
CA PHE A 341 4.73 31.71 30.49
C PHE A 341 5.40 32.12 29.16
N HIS A 342 6.67 31.81 28.96
CA HIS A 342 7.45 32.19 27.78
C HIS A 342 8.27 31.03 27.33
N LYS A 343 7.88 30.34 26.20
CA LYS A 343 8.68 29.30 25.53
C LYS A 343 9.65 28.57 26.49
N GLY A 344 9.12 28.28 27.69
CA GLY A 344 9.83 27.52 28.71
C GLY A 344 10.31 26.19 28.18
N GLU A 345 10.73 25.31 28.99
CA GLU A 345 11.11 23.97 28.56
C GLU A 345 10.00 23.34 27.73
N LYS A 346 10.26 23.15 26.42
CA LYS A 346 9.39 22.44 25.51
C LYS A 346 9.74 20.96 25.51
N ARG A 347 8.72 20.13 25.51
CA ARG A 347 8.88 18.68 25.28
C ARG A 347 7.99 18.22 24.16
N SER A 348 8.54 17.37 23.29
CA SER A 348 7.76 16.72 22.25
C SER A 348 6.72 15.78 22.88
N ILE A 349 5.61 15.56 22.18
CA ILE A 349 4.59 14.59 22.63
C ILE A 349 5.18 13.20 22.83
N GLU A 350 6.12 12.79 21.97
CA GLU A 350 6.81 11.52 22.09
C GLU A 350 7.52 11.41 23.44
N THR A 351 8.36 12.38 23.80
CA THR A 351 9.06 12.42 25.09
C THR A 351 8.09 12.39 26.28
N VAL A 352 6.98 13.12 26.17
CA VAL A 352 5.98 13.16 27.26
C VAL A 352 5.31 11.79 27.46
N LEU A 353 5.03 11.07 26.39
CA LEU A 353 4.34 9.76 26.44
C LEU A 353 5.29 8.58 26.69
N GLU A 354 6.60 8.73 26.49
CA GLU A 354 7.60 7.72 26.84
C GLU A 354 7.68 7.48 28.35
N ASP A 355 7.62 8.57 29.14
CA ASP A 355 7.61 8.50 30.59
C ASP A 355 6.71 9.58 31.19
N THR A 356 5.47 9.21 31.48
CA THR A 356 4.46 10.14 31.98
C THR A 356 4.66 10.55 33.43
N GLU A 357 5.46 9.79 34.21
CA GLU A 357 5.77 10.14 35.61
C GLU A 357 6.85 11.21 35.67
N ILE A 358 7.96 11.04 34.97
CA ILE A 358 9.01 12.06 34.84
C ILE A 358 8.48 13.33 34.16
N ASN A 359 7.55 13.20 33.22
CA ASN A 359 6.96 14.30 32.47
C ASN A 359 5.58 14.72 33.00
N ALA A 360 5.23 14.40 34.25
CA ALA A 360 3.90 14.66 34.83
C ALA A 360 3.39 16.11 34.62
N PRO A 361 4.19 17.17 34.76
CA PRO A 361 3.71 18.53 34.53
C PRO A 361 3.23 18.80 33.10
N TYR A 362 3.83 18.14 32.11
CA TYR A 362 3.45 18.22 30.68
C TYR A 362 2.28 17.28 30.38
N PHE A 363 2.28 16.10 30.97
CA PHE A 363 1.22 15.12 30.80
C PHE A 363 -0.12 15.60 31.40
N ASP A 364 -0.10 16.28 32.54
CA ASP A 364 -1.29 16.88 33.15
C ASP A 364 -1.91 17.97 32.24
N ILE A 365 -1.08 18.75 31.55
CA ILE A 365 -1.57 19.70 30.52
C ILE A 365 -2.13 18.95 29.31
N LEU A 366 -1.48 17.88 28.84
CA LEU A 366 -1.95 17.08 27.71
C LEU A 366 -3.31 16.46 27.99
N THR A 367 -3.52 15.96 29.20
CA THR A 367 -4.80 15.35 29.63
C THR A 367 -5.88 16.40 29.94
N GLY A 368 -5.51 17.67 30.14
CA GLY A 368 -6.41 18.72 30.60
C GLY A 368 -6.68 18.67 32.11
N ALA A 369 -5.95 17.87 32.87
CA ALA A 369 -6.05 17.81 34.33
C ALA A 369 -5.48 19.05 35.01
N LYS A 370 -4.61 19.79 34.32
CA LYS A 370 -3.99 21.01 34.81
C LYS A 370 -4.17 22.15 33.82
N ASP A 371 -4.63 23.28 34.31
CA ASP A 371 -4.69 24.53 33.55
C ASP A 371 -3.29 25.08 33.31
N ALA A 372 -3.09 25.69 32.13
CA ALA A 372 -1.83 26.29 31.73
C ALA A 372 -2.06 27.49 30.82
N ASP A 373 -1.51 28.63 31.23
CA ASP A 373 -1.55 29.89 30.50
C ASP A 373 -0.47 30.01 29.44
N GLY A 374 -0.64 30.94 28.51
CA GLY A 374 0.38 31.30 27.54
C GLY A 374 0.56 30.26 26.43
N GLU A 375 1.80 30.00 26.03
CA GLU A 375 2.18 29.09 24.95
C GLU A 375 2.31 27.64 25.48
N ALA A 376 1.25 27.10 26.12
CA ALA A 376 1.30 25.78 26.75
C ALA A 376 1.29 24.63 25.77
N LEU A 377 0.52 24.72 24.70
CA LEU A 377 0.35 23.68 23.68
C LEU A 377 0.72 24.25 22.30
N ILE A 378 1.67 23.65 21.62
CA ILE A 378 2.11 24.07 20.29
C ILE A 378 1.48 23.16 19.25
N VAL A 379 0.61 23.74 18.43
CA VAL A 379 -0.09 23.03 17.35
C VAL A 379 0.50 23.45 16.00
N ARG A 380 1.06 22.47 15.30
CA ARG A 380 1.73 22.68 14.03
C ARG A 380 0.80 22.54 12.86
N ALA A 381 0.67 23.58 12.04
CA ALA A 381 0.03 23.52 10.75
C ALA A 381 1.02 22.96 9.71
N ASN A 382 1.00 21.64 9.48
CA ASN A 382 1.83 21.01 8.47
C ASN A 382 1.25 21.21 7.06
N GLN A 383 1.13 22.48 6.67
CA GLN A 383 0.60 22.84 5.37
C GLN A 383 1.63 22.58 4.28
N ARG A 384 1.19 21.84 3.26
CA ARG A 384 2.01 21.50 2.09
C ARG A 384 1.18 21.42 0.82
N SER A 385 1.79 21.83 -0.29
CA SER A 385 1.26 21.58 -1.62
C SER A 385 2.27 20.80 -2.45
N TYR A 386 1.74 19.95 -3.31
CA TYR A 386 2.52 19.06 -4.14
C TYR A 386 2.04 19.15 -5.58
N HIS A 387 2.97 19.11 -6.52
CA HIS A 387 2.71 19.01 -7.95
C HIS A 387 3.48 17.82 -8.50
N SER A 388 2.84 17.03 -9.34
CA SER A 388 3.44 15.88 -10.01
C SER A 388 2.94 15.86 -11.45
N ARG A 389 3.83 15.83 -12.42
CA ARG A 389 3.51 15.87 -13.85
C ARG A 389 4.51 15.09 -14.67
N GLY A 390 4.10 14.61 -15.81
CA GLY A 390 5.02 13.91 -16.68
C GLY A 390 4.38 13.39 -17.95
N ILE A 391 5.25 12.84 -18.78
CA ILE A 391 4.89 12.07 -19.96
C ILE A 391 5.56 10.71 -19.87
N GLN A 392 4.82 9.67 -20.15
CA GLN A 392 5.36 8.32 -20.26
C GLN A 392 4.87 7.64 -21.53
N THR A 393 5.74 6.86 -22.16
CA THR A 393 5.40 6.05 -23.32
C THR A 393 5.91 4.64 -23.15
N LYS A 394 5.17 3.68 -23.70
CA LYS A 394 5.51 2.26 -23.71
C LYS A 394 5.19 1.69 -25.09
N ALA A 395 6.16 1.03 -25.71
CA ALA A 395 6.01 0.29 -26.95
C ALA A 395 6.19 -1.21 -26.69
N GLU A 396 5.20 -2.01 -27.05
CA GLU A 396 5.18 -3.47 -26.90
C GLU A 396 5.19 -4.11 -28.28
N TYR A 397 6.19 -4.93 -28.56
CA TYR A 397 6.30 -5.63 -29.82
C TYR A 397 6.32 -7.15 -29.63
N LYS A 398 5.52 -7.86 -30.41
CA LYS A 398 5.37 -9.30 -30.34
C LYS A 398 5.91 -9.96 -31.61
N LEU A 399 6.86 -10.87 -31.44
CA LEU A 399 7.51 -11.59 -32.51
C LEU A 399 7.35 -13.12 -32.31
N SER A 400 6.77 -13.79 -33.30
CA SER A 400 6.72 -15.24 -33.33
C SER A 400 7.94 -15.76 -34.10
N LEU A 401 8.74 -16.62 -33.45
CA LEU A 401 9.98 -17.20 -33.99
C LEU A 401 9.82 -18.73 -34.06
N GLY A 402 9.12 -19.20 -35.06
CA GLY A 402 8.78 -20.63 -35.18
C GLY A 402 7.91 -21.08 -33.98
N SER A 403 8.43 -22.02 -33.19
CA SER A 403 7.77 -22.55 -31.98
C SER A 403 8.01 -21.67 -30.73
N SER A 404 8.76 -20.57 -30.86
CA SER A 404 9.04 -19.67 -29.77
C SER A 404 8.38 -18.31 -29.97
N TYR A 405 8.29 -17.56 -28.86
CA TYR A 405 7.65 -16.26 -28.81
C TYR A 405 8.53 -15.27 -28.08
N LEU A 406 8.85 -14.14 -28.73
CA LEU A 406 9.60 -13.04 -28.14
C LEU A 406 8.71 -11.80 -28.00
N GLY A 407 8.49 -11.35 -26.78
CA GLY A 407 7.89 -10.06 -26.45
C GLY A 407 8.98 -9.07 -26.09
N LEU A 408 9.00 -7.93 -26.76
CA LEU A 408 9.87 -6.81 -26.45
C LEU A 408 9.01 -5.66 -25.92
N GLU A 409 9.47 -5.00 -24.87
CA GLU A 409 8.83 -3.81 -24.33
C GLU A 409 9.90 -2.74 -24.08
N LEU A 410 9.70 -1.58 -24.66
CA LEU A 410 10.52 -0.38 -24.45
C LEU A 410 9.65 0.68 -23.81
N GLY A 411 10.12 1.27 -22.72
CA GLY A 411 9.42 2.37 -22.06
C GLY A 411 10.34 3.52 -21.74
N ALA A 412 9.76 4.72 -21.72
CA ALA A 412 10.43 5.95 -21.28
C ALA A 412 9.45 6.82 -20.51
N ARG A 413 9.92 7.52 -19.47
CA ARG A 413 9.16 8.46 -18.66
C ARG A 413 10.02 9.67 -18.32
N TYR A 414 9.52 10.86 -18.60
CA TYR A 414 9.96 12.09 -17.97
C TYR A 414 8.96 12.50 -16.89
N HIS A 415 9.44 12.75 -15.69
CA HIS A 415 8.63 13.09 -14.54
C HIS A 415 9.23 14.29 -13.82
N ALA A 416 8.37 15.21 -13.41
CA ALA A 416 8.76 16.32 -12.55
C ALA A 416 7.77 16.44 -11.40
N ASP A 417 8.28 16.49 -10.16
CA ASP A 417 7.45 16.68 -8.98
C ASP A 417 8.04 17.70 -8.01
N SER A 418 7.23 18.21 -7.10
CA SER A 418 7.66 19.13 -6.06
C SER A 418 6.80 19.05 -4.82
N GLU A 419 7.43 19.33 -3.67
CA GLU A 419 6.79 19.62 -2.38
C GLU A 419 7.10 21.06 -2.00
N ASP A 420 6.06 21.85 -1.75
CA ASP A 420 6.15 23.17 -1.11
C ASP A 420 5.69 23.07 0.35
N ARG A 421 6.59 23.36 1.29
CA ARG A 421 6.34 23.40 2.73
C ARG A 421 6.29 24.85 3.19
N PHE A 422 5.12 25.26 3.68
CA PHE A 422 4.90 26.61 4.23
C PHE A 422 4.16 26.49 5.56
N GLN A 423 4.89 26.02 6.57
CA GLN A 423 4.35 25.57 7.85
C GLN A 423 4.45 26.67 8.90
N HIS A 424 3.54 26.62 9.89
CA HIS A 424 3.55 27.52 11.05
C HIS A 424 3.13 26.76 12.32
N ASP A 425 3.45 27.37 13.48
CA ASP A 425 3.08 26.87 14.80
C ASP A 425 2.16 27.86 15.49
N ASP A 426 0.92 27.44 15.80
CA ASP A 426 0.00 28.15 16.68
C ASP A 426 0.22 27.71 18.13
N SER A 427 0.02 28.64 19.08
CA SER A 427 0.13 28.34 20.51
C SER A 427 -1.23 28.46 21.20
N TYR A 428 -1.50 27.55 22.10
CA TYR A 428 -2.75 27.48 22.86
C TYR A 428 -2.50 27.43 24.36
N SER A 429 -3.40 28.03 25.13
CA SER A 429 -3.57 27.81 26.57
C SER A 429 -4.50 26.65 26.81
N MET A 430 -4.44 26.03 28.01
CA MET A 430 -5.36 25.00 28.47
C MET A 430 -6.09 25.49 29.70
N HIS A 431 -7.44 25.55 29.63
CA HIS A 431 -8.30 25.93 30.77
C HIS A 431 -9.49 25.00 30.89
N SER A 432 -9.63 24.36 32.03
CA SER A 432 -10.74 23.42 32.30
C SER A 432 -10.90 22.36 31.19
N GLY A 433 -9.75 21.84 30.70
CA GLY A 433 -9.71 20.85 29.62
C GLY A 433 -10.02 21.38 28.22
N ARG A 434 -10.10 22.71 28.01
CA ARG A 434 -10.33 23.34 26.70
C ARG A 434 -9.14 24.15 26.24
N MET A 435 -8.77 23.94 24.98
CA MET A 435 -7.72 24.70 24.30
C MET A 435 -8.26 26.05 23.82
N THR A 436 -7.59 27.14 24.15
CA THR A 436 -7.90 28.50 23.69
C THR A 436 -6.68 29.06 22.95
N LEU A 437 -6.89 29.58 21.73
CA LEU A 437 -5.79 30.15 20.94
C LEU A 437 -5.18 31.33 21.69
N TYR A 438 -3.90 31.20 22.02
CA TYR A 438 -3.12 32.27 22.66
C TYR A 438 -2.39 33.15 21.64
N ARG A 439 -1.70 32.52 20.67
CA ARG A 439 -0.96 33.19 19.63
C ARG A 439 -1.05 32.42 18.31
N ALA A 440 -1.50 33.10 17.27
CA ALA A 440 -1.43 32.55 15.91
C ALA A 440 -0.02 32.69 15.33
N GLY A 441 0.46 31.63 14.70
CA GLY A 441 1.67 31.66 13.88
C GLY A 441 1.42 32.30 12.51
N TRP A 442 2.47 32.43 11.74
CA TRP A 442 2.37 32.90 10.35
C TRP A 442 3.05 31.92 9.39
N GLY A 443 2.56 31.85 8.18
CA GLY A 443 3.09 30.90 7.18
C GLY A 443 4.60 31.04 7.02
N GLY A 444 5.31 29.91 7.13
CA GLY A 444 6.75 29.83 6.99
C GLY A 444 7.55 29.98 8.29
N ASP A 445 6.93 30.32 9.44
CA ASP A 445 7.67 30.52 10.70
C ASP A 445 8.22 29.22 11.31
N GLN A 446 7.71 28.05 10.88
CA GLN A 446 8.21 26.76 11.29
C GLN A 446 9.03 26.06 10.19
N SER A 447 8.56 26.08 8.95
CA SER A 447 9.28 25.53 7.79
C SER A 447 8.86 26.25 6.51
N ASN A 448 9.84 26.70 5.72
CA ASN A 448 9.64 27.53 4.54
C ASN A 448 10.57 27.07 3.42
N ARG A 449 10.22 25.96 2.73
CA ARG A 449 11.11 25.38 1.72
C ARG A 449 10.35 24.74 0.56
N ILE A 450 10.99 24.66 -0.58
CA ILE A 450 10.52 23.94 -1.78
C ILE A 450 11.56 22.86 -2.10
N THR A 451 11.11 21.62 -2.26
CA THR A 451 11.92 20.54 -2.81
C THR A 451 11.31 20.12 -4.13
N ALA A 452 12.08 20.05 -5.19
CA ALA A 452 11.64 19.66 -6.52
C ALA A 452 12.54 18.56 -7.08
N ALA A 453 11.99 17.70 -7.93
CA ALA A 453 12.74 16.67 -8.62
C ALA A 453 12.40 16.67 -10.12
N HIS A 454 13.41 16.37 -10.93
CA HIS A 454 13.32 16.08 -12.35
C HIS A 454 13.91 14.69 -12.58
N ALA A 455 13.15 13.79 -13.19
CA ALA A 455 13.58 12.43 -13.39
C ALA A 455 13.31 11.97 -14.81
N PHE A 456 14.31 11.35 -15.42
CA PHE A 456 14.17 10.60 -16.64
C PHE A 456 14.40 9.13 -16.36
N ALA A 457 13.44 8.29 -16.76
CA ALA A 457 13.56 6.84 -16.63
C ALA A 457 13.27 6.17 -17.96
N SER A 458 14.07 5.20 -18.34
CA SER A 458 13.80 4.36 -19.51
C SER A 458 14.09 2.89 -19.19
N TYR A 459 13.43 1.98 -19.88
CA TYR A 459 13.69 0.55 -19.72
C TYR A 459 13.49 -0.21 -21.01
N LEU A 460 14.20 -1.32 -21.11
CA LEU A 460 14.02 -2.37 -22.12
C LEU A 460 13.75 -3.68 -21.40
N LEU A 461 12.70 -4.38 -21.80
CA LEU A 461 12.35 -5.71 -21.31
C LEU A 461 12.18 -6.66 -22.48
N ALA A 462 12.85 -7.80 -22.43
CA ALA A 462 12.71 -8.90 -23.37
C ALA A 462 12.17 -10.13 -22.63
N LYS A 463 11.04 -10.68 -23.10
CA LYS A 463 10.43 -11.92 -22.58
C LYS A 463 10.42 -12.96 -23.71
N TRP A 464 11.26 -13.96 -23.57
CA TRP A 464 11.34 -15.07 -24.53
C TRP A 464 10.72 -16.32 -23.95
N SER A 465 9.73 -16.88 -24.65
CA SER A 465 9.03 -18.10 -24.26
C SER A 465 9.26 -19.17 -25.33
N PHE A 466 9.83 -20.30 -24.90
CA PHE A 466 10.13 -21.44 -25.74
C PHE A 466 9.74 -22.73 -25.04
N SER A 467 8.76 -23.48 -25.58
CA SER A 467 8.26 -24.74 -25.00
C SER A 467 7.87 -24.58 -23.51
N LYS A 468 8.67 -25.14 -22.61
CA LYS A 468 8.46 -25.11 -21.15
C LYS A 468 9.21 -23.96 -20.45
N LEU A 469 10.06 -23.23 -21.17
CA LEU A 469 10.96 -22.22 -20.64
C LEU A 469 10.44 -20.82 -20.97
N THR A 470 10.46 -19.93 -19.99
CA THR A 470 10.30 -18.49 -20.18
C THR A 470 11.48 -17.80 -19.53
N LEU A 471 12.18 -16.97 -20.30
CA LEU A 471 13.25 -16.09 -19.83
C LEU A 471 12.77 -14.66 -19.93
N THR A 472 13.15 -13.85 -18.95
CA THR A 472 12.89 -12.41 -18.95
C THR A 472 14.21 -11.71 -18.63
N ALA A 473 14.65 -10.79 -19.49
CA ALA A 473 15.81 -9.93 -19.25
C ALA A 473 15.34 -8.48 -19.33
N GLY A 474 15.74 -7.68 -18.38
CA GLY A 474 15.37 -6.29 -18.30
C GLY A 474 16.54 -5.39 -17.92
N LEU A 475 16.49 -4.16 -18.39
CA LEU A 475 17.45 -3.12 -18.08
C LEU A 475 16.69 -1.82 -17.91
N ARG A 476 16.90 -1.11 -16.78
CA ARG A 476 16.30 0.19 -16.52
C ARG A 476 17.37 1.22 -16.23
N LEU A 477 17.23 2.40 -16.81
CA LEU A 477 17.97 3.60 -16.47
C LEU A 477 17.06 4.50 -15.61
N GLU A 478 17.59 5.00 -14.52
CA GLU A 478 17.03 6.09 -13.72
C GLU A 478 18.06 7.21 -13.65
N ASP A 479 17.66 8.41 -14.06
CA ASP A 479 18.43 9.64 -13.96
C ASP A 479 17.58 10.68 -13.25
N VAL A 480 18.02 11.13 -12.06
CA VAL A 480 17.21 11.98 -11.18
C VAL A 480 18.06 13.12 -10.63
N GLU A 481 17.53 14.32 -10.77
CA GLU A 481 18.03 15.54 -10.14
C GLU A 481 17.02 16.01 -9.10
N ILE A 482 17.47 16.32 -7.88
CA ILE A 482 16.64 16.83 -6.80
C ILE A 482 17.23 18.17 -6.32
N ILE A 483 16.38 19.18 -6.24
CA ILE A 483 16.75 20.56 -5.88
C ILE A 483 15.94 20.95 -4.66
N LYS A 484 16.62 21.46 -3.62
CA LYS A 484 16.02 22.01 -2.40
C LYS A 484 16.32 23.51 -2.33
N ARG A 485 15.29 24.32 -2.12
CA ARG A 485 15.36 25.76 -1.87
C ARG A 485 14.76 26.05 -0.50
N ASP A 486 15.59 26.35 0.47
CA ASP A 486 15.17 26.65 1.84
C ASP A 486 15.27 28.17 2.07
N TYR A 487 14.10 28.81 2.16
CA TYR A 487 14.00 30.26 2.38
C TYR A 487 14.20 30.64 3.85
N THR A 488 14.35 29.65 4.73
CA THR A 488 14.43 29.79 6.19
C THR A 488 13.16 30.40 6.82
N THR A 489 13.04 30.28 8.11
CA THR A 489 11.90 30.84 8.87
C THR A 489 11.97 32.37 8.99
N LYS A 490 13.10 32.98 8.60
CA LYS A 490 13.33 34.43 8.67
C LYS A 490 12.97 35.18 7.37
N ASP A 491 12.63 34.46 6.30
CA ASP A 491 12.21 35.02 5.01
C ASP A 491 10.81 34.54 4.61
N PRO A 492 9.74 34.90 5.36
CA PRO A 492 8.38 34.41 5.06
C PRO A 492 7.83 34.91 3.72
N ARG A 493 8.37 35.99 3.17
CA ARG A 493 7.99 36.53 1.86
C ARG A 493 8.74 35.87 0.69
N ARG A 494 9.70 34.99 1.00
CA ARG A 494 10.51 34.28 -0.01
C ARG A 494 11.25 35.23 -0.95
N THR A 495 11.82 36.27 -0.41
CA THR A 495 12.63 37.25 -1.16
C THR A 495 13.93 36.63 -1.68
N GLY A 496 14.38 35.57 -1.05
CA GLY A 496 15.60 34.85 -1.41
C GLY A 496 16.88 35.37 -0.75
N HIS A 497 16.85 36.44 0.03
CA HIS A 497 18.06 36.98 0.68
C HIS A 497 18.69 36.00 1.69
N LEU A 498 17.89 35.12 2.30
CA LEU A 498 18.37 34.13 3.29
C LEU A 498 18.21 32.72 2.78
N ARG A 499 18.06 32.52 1.47
CA ARG A 499 17.83 31.23 0.84
C ARG A 499 19.09 30.37 0.89
N ILE A 500 18.89 29.13 1.28
CA ILE A 500 19.92 28.07 1.27
C ILE A 500 19.51 27.05 0.22
N ASP A 501 20.30 26.95 -0.82
CA ASP A 501 20.06 25.98 -1.91
C ASP A 501 20.89 24.72 -1.70
N GLY A 502 20.35 23.60 -2.12
CA GLY A 502 21.04 22.31 -2.18
C GLY A 502 20.52 21.51 -3.36
N ASP A 503 21.38 20.68 -3.90
CA ASP A 503 21.07 19.76 -5.00
C ASP A 503 21.64 18.38 -4.75
N ASN A 504 21.05 17.40 -5.40
CA ASN A 504 21.60 16.05 -5.53
C ASN A 504 21.24 15.45 -6.88
N HIS A 505 22.11 14.62 -7.41
CA HIS A 505 21.91 13.96 -8.68
C HIS A 505 22.36 12.51 -8.60
N ALA A 506 21.59 11.60 -9.22
CA ALA A 506 21.93 10.18 -9.29
C ALA A 506 21.52 9.61 -10.64
N THR A 507 22.44 8.89 -11.29
CA THR A 507 22.19 8.12 -12.51
C THR A 507 22.50 6.67 -12.22
N GLU A 508 21.53 5.77 -12.44
CA GLU A 508 21.66 4.35 -12.11
C GLU A 508 21.14 3.45 -13.23
N LEU A 509 21.89 2.39 -13.49
CA LEU A 509 21.52 1.33 -14.42
C LEU A 509 21.15 0.07 -13.64
N LEU A 510 19.93 -0.42 -13.83
CA LEU A 510 19.30 -1.44 -13.00
C LEU A 510 19.00 -2.69 -13.85
N PRO A 511 19.88 -3.68 -13.88
CA PRO A 511 19.65 -4.94 -14.60
C PRO A 511 18.66 -5.84 -13.82
N SER A 512 17.93 -6.66 -14.57
CA SER A 512 17.11 -7.74 -14.03
C SER A 512 17.15 -8.96 -14.96
N PHE A 513 17.06 -10.14 -14.35
CA PHE A 513 16.96 -11.40 -15.08
C PHE A 513 16.03 -12.34 -14.31
N GLY A 514 15.20 -13.08 -15.04
CA GLY A 514 14.31 -14.07 -14.45
C GLY A 514 14.08 -15.25 -15.39
N ILE A 515 13.90 -16.41 -14.79
CA ILE A 515 13.62 -17.67 -15.46
C ILE A 515 12.37 -18.32 -14.85
N ASN A 516 11.53 -18.91 -15.69
CA ASN A 516 10.42 -19.76 -15.26
C ASN A 516 10.44 -21.02 -16.13
N TYR A 517 10.52 -22.19 -15.48
CA TYR A 517 10.56 -23.49 -16.16
C TYR A 517 9.39 -24.37 -15.70
N LYS A 518 8.58 -24.84 -16.65
CA LYS A 518 7.47 -25.77 -16.40
C LYS A 518 8.00 -27.20 -16.34
N ILE A 519 8.32 -27.70 -15.15
CA ILE A 519 8.79 -29.07 -14.93
C ILE A 519 7.74 -30.07 -15.44
N LEU A 520 6.51 -29.86 -14.97
CA LEU A 520 5.32 -30.61 -15.37
C LEU A 520 4.20 -29.63 -15.75
N LYS A 521 3.11 -30.09 -16.36
CA LYS A 521 1.94 -29.22 -16.64
C LYS A 521 1.44 -28.46 -15.41
N PRO A 522 1.30 -29.09 -14.21
CA PRO A 522 0.85 -28.39 -13.01
C PRO A 522 1.98 -27.73 -12.20
N LEU A 523 3.25 -28.03 -12.46
CA LEU A 523 4.38 -27.62 -11.61
C LEU A 523 5.40 -26.80 -12.39
N SER A 524 5.68 -25.61 -11.90
CA SER A 524 6.77 -24.76 -12.40
C SER A 524 7.70 -24.31 -11.28
N ILE A 525 8.95 -24.07 -11.64
CA ILE A 525 9.95 -23.42 -10.82
C ILE A 525 10.35 -22.10 -11.48
N PHE A 526 10.57 -21.07 -10.68
CA PHE A 526 11.13 -19.82 -11.17
C PHE A 526 12.26 -19.33 -10.26
N ALA A 527 13.14 -18.52 -10.84
CA ALA A 527 14.17 -17.79 -10.11
C ALA A 527 14.41 -16.44 -10.79
N GLY A 528 14.85 -15.48 -10.01
CA GLY A 528 15.14 -14.15 -10.52
C GLY A 528 16.14 -13.37 -9.68
N ILE A 529 16.81 -12.45 -10.34
CA ILE A 529 17.71 -11.48 -9.73
C ILE A 529 17.43 -10.10 -10.33
N HIS A 530 17.47 -9.06 -9.49
CA HIS A 530 17.41 -7.69 -9.96
C HIS A 530 18.15 -6.74 -9.03
N GLN A 531 18.61 -5.63 -9.58
CA GLN A 531 19.13 -4.52 -8.81
C GLN A 531 17.98 -3.58 -8.43
N GLY A 532 17.83 -3.33 -7.14
CA GLY A 532 16.88 -2.37 -6.58
C GLY A 532 17.49 -0.98 -6.45
N PHE A 533 16.64 0.03 -6.50
CA PHE A 533 16.96 1.45 -6.40
C PHE A 533 15.87 2.20 -5.66
N ALA A 534 16.26 3.21 -4.86
CA ALA A 534 15.40 4.30 -4.42
C ALA A 534 16.17 5.62 -4.50
N PRO A 535 15.51 6.72 -4.93
CA PRO A 535 16.19 8.01 -5.12
C PRO A 535 16.75 8.56 -3.81
N PRO A 536 17.91 9.27 -3.84
CA PRO A 536 18.42 9.97 -2.68
C PRO A 536 17.60 11.21 -2.40
N SER A 537 17.90 11.94 -1.30
CA SER A 537 17.40 13.28 -1.06
C SER A 537 18.54 14.30 -1.03
N VAL A 538 18.22 15.56 -0.78
CA VAL A 538 19.22 16.63 -0.56
C VAL A 538 19.53 16.71 0.91
N ALA A 539 20.66 16.14 1.33
CA ALA A 539 21.19 16.29 2.68
C ALA A 539 21.91 17.64 2.85
N LYS A 540 21.95 18.16 4.09
CA LYS A 540 22.47 19.50 4.39
C LYS A 540 23.98 19.64 4.19
N TYR A 541 24.73 18.56 4.43
CA TYR A 541 26.20 18.63 4.55
C TYR A 541 26.97 17.69 3.61
N TYR A 542 26.28 16.80 2.87
CA TYR A 542 26.93 15.84 1.96
C TYR A 542 25.98 15.42 0.84
N ARG A 543 26.52 14.95 -0.26
CA ARG A 543 25.74 14.30 -1.32
C ARG A 543 25.36 12.89 -0.88
N GLN A 544 24.08 12.67 -0.62
CA GLN A 544 23.57 11.37 -0.25
C GLN A 544 23.55 10.44 -1.45
N LYS A 545 24.05 9.22 -1.26
CA LYS A 545 23.98 8.17 -2.30
C LYS A 545 22.56 7.59 -2.36
N PRO A 546 22.11 7.12 -3.53
CA PRO A 546 20.83 6.43 -3.63
C PRO A 546 20.84 5.11 -2.85
N GLU A 547 19.66 4.66 -2.43
CA GLU A 547 19.49 3.31 -1.89
C GLU A 547 19.67 2.29 -3.01
N LYS A 548 20.43 1.23 -2.75
CA LYS A 548 20.69 0.13 -3.68
C LYS A 548 20.54 -1.21 -2.99
N SER A 549 20.02 -2.18 -3.73
CA SER A 549 19.98 -3.57 -3.27
C SER A 549 20.20 -4.55 -4.41
N ILE A 550 20.70 -5.74 -4.08
CA ILE A 550 20.67 -6.91 -4.95
C ILE A 550 19.61 -7.84 -4.37
N ASN A 551 18.60 -8.14 -5.19
CA ASN A 551 17.45 -8.91 -4.77
C ASN A 551 17.41 -10.24 -5.53
N LEU A 552 17.40 -11.33 -4.78
CA LEU A 552 17.34 -12.70 -5.27
C LEU A 552 16.01 -13.33 -4.85
N GLU A 553 15.39 -14.09 -5.73
CA GLU A 553 14.21 -14.87 -5.39
C GLU A 553 14.18 -16.19 -6.15
N SER A 554 13.59 -17.21 -5.54
CA SER A 554 13.28 -18.49 -6.19
C SER A 554 11.98 -19.04 -5.61
N GLY A 555 11.19 -19.72 -6.43
CA GLY A 555 9.92 -20.27 -5.97
C GLY A 555 9.38 -21.40 -6.83
N LEU A 556 8.46 -22.15 -6.21
CA LEU A 556 7.71 -23.25 -6.82
C LEU A 556 6.24 -22.84 -6.95
N ARG A 557 5.61 -23.16 -8.07
CA ARG A 557 4.18 -22.96 -8.32
C ARG A 557 3.53 -24.28 -8.73
N LEU A 558 2.50 -24.67 -7.98
CA LEU A 558 1.69 -25.84 -8.24
C LEU A 558 0.26 -25.42 -8.61
N ASN A 559 -0.29 -25.95 -9.71
CA ASN A 559 -1.66 -25.70 -10.13
C ASN A 559 -2.35 -27.01 -10.55
N LEU A 560 -3.11 -27.58 -9.64
CA LEU A 560 -3.88 -28.82 -9.83
C LEU A 560 -5.37 -28.54 -10.14
N GLY A 561 -5.69 -27.37 -10.69
CA GLY A 561 -7.05 -26.97 -11.01
C GLY A 561 -7.82 -26.44 -9.80
N THR A 562 -8.15 -27.27 -8.83
CA THR A 562 -8.82 -26.88 -7.59
C THR A 562 -7.86 -26.43 -6.49
N LEU A 563 -6.60 -26.87 -6.54
CA LEU A 563 -5.54 -26.51 -5.60
C LEU A 563 -4.44 -25.73 -6.33
N ARG A 564 -4.14 -24.54 -5.83
CA ARG A 564 -3.01 -23.72 -6.25
C ARG A 564 -2.13 -23.43 -5.05
N MET A 565 -0.82 -23.62 -5.21
CA MET A 565 0.16 -23.33 -4.17
C MET A 565 1.34 -22.59 -4.79
N GLU A 566 1.89 -21.66 -4.02
CA GLU A 566 3.11 -20.94 -4.36
C GLU A 566 3.98 -20.87 -3.09
N ALA A 567 5.26 -21.21 -3.23
CA ALA A 567 6.24 -21.11 -2.16
C ALA A 567 7.47 -20.38 -2.70
N ILE A 568 7.89 -19.30 -2.05
CA ILE A 568 8.96 -18.42 -2.53
C ILE A 568 9.94 -18.15 -1.41
N GLY A 569 11.23 -18.38 -1.66
CA GLY A 569 12.33 -17.85 -0.86
C GLY A 569 12.90 -16.59 -1.49
N TYR A 570 13.28 -15.61 -0.67
CA TYR A 570 13.91 -14.38 -1.15
C TYR A 570 15.06 -13.94 -0.25
N TYR A 571 16.02 -13.22 -0.84
CA TYR A 571 17.17 -12.63 -0.18
C TYR A 571 17.48 -11.28 -0.83
N ASN A 572 17.40 -10.20 -0.04
CA ASN A 572 17.67 -8.84 -0.46
C ASN A 572 18.89 -8.32 0.30
N ASP A 573 19.91 -7.92 -0.41
CA ASP A 573 21.14 -7.35 0.13
C ASP A 573 21.22 -5.85 -0.17
N TYR A 574 21.01 -5.03 0.85
CA TYR A 574 21.07 -3.58 0.77
C TYR A 574 22.48 -3.10 1.06
N SER A 575 23.08 -2.39 0.11
CA SER A 575 24.39 -1.74 0.29
C SER A 575 24.31 -0.34 0.88
N ASN A 576 23.19 0.36 0.66
CA ASN A 576 22.94 1.70 1.18
C ASN A 576 21.43 1.88 1.39
N MET A 577 20.93 1.49 2.56
CA MET A 577 19.54 1.70 2.94
C MET A 577 19.36 3.14 3.44
N LEU A 578 18.24 3.75 3.09
CA LEU A 578 17.91 5.11 3.50
C LEU A 578 16.77 5.12 4.51
N GLY A 579 16.97 5.80 5.63
CA GLY A 579 15.93 6.22 6.56
C GLY A 579 15.45 7.63 6.25
N SER A 580 14.31 8.02 6.81
CA SER A 580 13.82 9.40 6.76
C SER A 580 13.35 9.84 8.14
N ASP A 581 13.62 11.09 8.47
CA ASP A 581 13.15 11.70 9.72
C ASP A 581 11.68 12.14 9.59
N LEU A 582 10.80 11.13 9.43
CA LEU A 582 9.36 11.33 9.41
C LEU A 582 8.82 11.40 10.85
N ALA A 583 8.06 12.43 11.18
CA ALA A 583 7.32 12.46 12.44
C ALA A 583 6.35 11.28 12.57
N ALA A 584 5.83 10.77 11.45
CA ALA A 584 5.01 9.55 11.40
C ALA A 584 5.75 8.28 11.86
N ALA A 585 7.08 8.31 11.87
CA ALA A 585 7.96 7.22 12.29
C ALA A 585 8.69 7.53 13.61
N GLY A 586 8.16 8.45 14.43
CA GLY A 586 8.80 8.88 15.67
C GLY A 586 9.96 9.86 15.48
N GLY A 587 10.19 10.38 14.28
CA GLY A 587 11.23 11.37 14.02
C GLY A 587 10.76 12.82 14.27
N GLN A 588 11.69 13.75 14.22
CA GLN A 588 11.45 15.19 14.44
C GLN A 588 10.62 15.86 13.33
N GLY A 589 10.36 15.13 12.23
CA GLY A 589 9.57 15.62 11.10
C GLY A 589 10.31 16.58 10.19
N THR A 590 11.64 16.63 10.25
CA THR A 590 12.47 17.41 9.32
C THR A 590 12.35 16.87 7.90
N LEU A 591 12.04 15.57 7.76
CA LEU A 591 12.04 14.78 6.54
C LEU A 591 13.42 14.67 5.87
N ASP A 592 14.47 15.03 6.59
CA ASP A 592 15.81 14.78 6.10
C ASP A 592 16.04 13.27 6.05
N GLN A 593 16.54 12.78 4.93
CA GLN A 593 16.93 11.39 4.82
C GLN A 593 18.32 11.21 5.46
N PHE A 594 18.52 10.08 6.10
CA PHE A 594 19.81 9.67 6.61
C PHE A 594 20.18 8.29 6.06
N THR A 595 21.47 8.03 5.99
CA THR A 595 21.96 6.71 5.57
C THR A 595 21.87 5.76 6.75
N VAL A 596 21.09 4.70 6.61
CA VAL A 596 20.97 3.60 7.57
C VAL A 596 22.16 2.64 7.43
N GLY A 597 22.79 2.59 6.23
CA GLY A 597 23.90 1.69 5.95
C GLY A 597 23.48 0.41 5.23
N ALA A 598 24.23 -0.66 5.41
CA ALA A 598 23.95 -1.93 4.78
C ALA A 598 23.07 -2.82 5.68
N ALA A 599 22.15 -3.54 5.06
CA ALA A 599 21.27 -4.48 5.74
C ALA A 599 20.97 -5.68 4.85
N THR A 600 20.61 -6.82 5.46
CA THR A 600 20.05 -7.96 4.75
C THR A 600 18.63 -8.22 5.17
N VAL A 601 17.79 -8.57 4.20
CA VAL A 601 16.42 -9.03 4.43
C VAL A 601 16.22 -10.34 3.69
N LYS A 602 15.86 -11.39 4.42
CA LYS A 602 15.58 -12.70 3.83
C LYS A 602 14.24 -13.21 4.35
N GLY A 603 13.60 -14.07 3.58
CA GLY A 603 12.33 -14.59 4.03
C GLY A 603 11.75 -15.67 3.14
N PHE A 604 10.58 -16.11 3.57
CA PHE A 604 9.79 -17.15 2.93
C PHE A 604 8.34 -16.68 2.81
N GLU A 605 7.77 -16.85 1.63
CA GLU A 605 6.37 -16.54 1.33
C GLU A 605 5.67 -17.84 0.89
N PHE A 606 4.49 -18.09 1.45
CA PHE A 606 3.65 -19.22 1.09
C PHE A 606 2.23 -18.76 0.81
N LEU A 607 1.64 -19.26 -0.27
CA LEU A 607 0.24 -19.05 -0.63
C LEU A 607 -0.36 -20.39 -1.06
N ALA A 608 -1.51 -20.74 -0.47
CA ALA A 608 -2.33 -21.86 -0.93
C ALA A 608 -3.77 -21.39 -1.13
N SER A 609 -4.38 -21.77 -2.23
CA SER A 609 -5.81 -21.56 -2.51
C SER A 609 -6.40 -22.90 -2.93
N TRP A 610 -7.39 -23.38 -2.21
CA TRP A 610 -7.96 -24.70 -2.41
C TRP A 610 -9.48 -24.66 -2.45
N GLN A 611 -10.05 -25.39 -3.42
CA GLN A 611 -11.46 -25.65 -3.56
C GLN A 611 -11.68 -27.16 -3.44
N PRO A 612 -11.85 -27.70 -2.21
CA PRO A 612 -11.88 -29.15 -1.96
C PRO A 612 -13.10 -29.84 -2.53
N LEU A 613 -14.23 -29.11 -2.61
CA LEU A 613 -15.49 -29.72 -3.06
C LEU A 613 -15.62 -29.71 -4.59
N PRO A 614 -16.21 -30.77 -5.19
CA PRO A 614 -16.45 -30.81 -6.62
C PRO A 614 -17.29 -29.62 -7.11
N ARG A 615 -16.91 -29.03 -8.24
CA ARG A 615 -17.61 -27.85 -8.80
C ARG A 615 -19.10 -28.13 -9.11
N ALA A 616 -19.46 -29.40 -9.32
CA ALA A 616 -20.84 -29.80 -9.54
C ALA A 616 -21.72 -29.76 -8.29
N TRP A 617 -21.12 -29.68 -7.11
CA TRP A 617 -21.87 -29.59 -5.85
C TRP A 617 -22.48 -28.21 -5.68
N ARG A 618 -23.68 -28.20 -5.04
CA ARG A 618 -24.39 -26.94 -4.74
C ARG A 618 -23.68 -26.07 -3.66
N VAL A 619 -22.77 -26.69 -2.92
CA VAL A 619 -21.96 -26.07 -1.88
C VAL A 619 -20.51 -26.01 -2.36
N GLN A 620 -19.87 -24.85 -2.22
CA GLN A 620 -18.45 -24.66 -2.49
C GLN A 620 -17.76 -24.17 -1.22
N LEU A 621 -16.53 -24.62 -0.99
CA LEU A 621 -15.74 -24.29 0.21
C LEU A 621 -14.37 -23.73 -0.20
N PRO A 622 -14.30 -22.48 -0.69
CA PRO A 622 -13.02 -21.86 -1.02
C PRO A 622 -12.19 -21.61 0.24
N LEU A 623 -10.98 -22.14 0.26
CA LEU A 623 -9.99 -21.98 1.32
C LEU A 623 -8.79 -21.20 0.77
N GLN A 624 -8.23 -20.30 1.56
CA GLN A 624 -6.98 -19.61 1.25
C GLN A 624 -6.13 -19.48 2.51
N LEU A 625 -4.84 -19.76 2.36
CA LEU A 625 -3.84 -19.58 3.40
C LEU A 625 -2.67 -18.79 2.81
N SER A 626 -2.24 -17.73 3.48
CA SER A 626 -0.99 -17.04 3.18
C SER A 626 -0.13 -16.93 4.42
N TYR A 627 1.17 -17.12 4.27
CA TYR A 627 2.14 -17.01 5.34
C TYR A 627 3.38 -16.30 4.84
N THR A 628 3.93 -15.43 5.68
CA THR A 628 5.20 -14.74 5.43
C THR A 628 6.09 -14.86 6.65
N TYR A 629 7.34 -15.25 6.42
CA TYR A 629 8.43 -15.14 7.35
C TYR A 629 9.45 -14.12 6.84
N THR A 630 9.85 -13.17 7.67
CA THR A 630 10.84 -12.13 7.32
C THR A 630 11.87 -12.01 8.42
N ASP A 631 13.13 -12.14 8.08
CA ASP A 631 14.28 -11.95 8.96
C ASP A 631 15.15 -10.82 8.41
N THR A 632 15.49 -9.86 9.26
CA THR A 632 16.23 -8.65 8.89
C THR A 632 17.46 -8.52 9.77
N LYS A 633 18.58 -8.04 9.20
CA LYS A 633 19.80 -7.78 9.97
C LYS A 633 20.55 -6.57 9.42
N MET A 634 20.87 -5.63 10.30
CA MET A 634 21.82 -4.57 10.02
C MET A 634 23.24 -5.13 9.90
N LYS A 635 24.02 -4.58 8.96
CA LYS A 635 25.42 -4.98 8.74
C LYS A 635 26.42 -3.99 9.36
N ASN A 636 25.99 -2.76 9.60
CA ASN A 636 26.83 -1.64 10.07
C ASN A 636 26.33 -1.11 11.40
N GLU A 637 27.24 -0.48 12.13
CA GLU A 637 26.94 0.32 13.30
C GLU A 637 26.79 1.79 12.89
N PHE A 638 25.81 2.49 13.46
CA PHE A 638 25.60 3.93 13.25
C PHE A 638 24.71 4.50 14.36
N TYR A 639 24.69 5.82 14.44
CA TYR A 639 23.77 6.56 15.30
C TYR A 639 22.79 7.38 14.44
N SER A 640 21.53 7.40 14.82
CA SER A 640 20.54 8.32 14.25
C SER A 640 19.65 8.90 15.33
N ALA A 641 19.19 10.15 15.15
CA ALA A 641 18.28 10.79 16.09
C ALA A 641 16.93 10.04 16.23
N ALA A 642 16.52 9.29 15.19
CA ALA A 642 15.26 8.56 15.19
C ALA A 642 15.35 7.15 15.80
N TRP A 643 16.53 6.52 15.80
CA TRP A 643 16.71 5.14 16.22
C TRP A 643 17.72 4.95 17.36
N GLY A 644 18.43 6.02 17.76
CA GLY A 644 19.53 5.92 18.72
C GLY A 644 20.76 5.22 18.14
N GLU A 645 21.48 4.49 18.99
CA GLU A 645 22.60 3.63 18.61
C GLU A 645 22.08 2.34 17.97
N VAL A 646 22.60 2.00 16.81
CA VAL A 646 22.28 0.79 16.05
C VAL A 646 23.55 -0.03 15.86
N PHE A 647 23.47 -1.32 16.14
CA PHE A 647 24.61 -2.25 16.07
C PHE A 647 24.45 -3.24 14.91
N ALA A 648 25.59 -3.77 14.44
CA ALA A 648 25.58 -4.86 13.49
C ALA A 648 24.87 -6.09 14.08
N GLY A 649 23.95 -6.67 13.32
CA GLY A 649 23.08 -7.77 13.74
C GLY A 649 21.70 -7.35 14.25
N ASP A 650 21.46 -6.06 14.48
CA ASP A 650 20.15 -5.55 14.88
C ASP A 650 19.10 -5.83 13.81
N GLU A 651 17.89 -6.19 14.24
CA GLU A 651 16.71 -6.32 13.39
C GLU A 651 16.14 -4.94 13.04
N LEU A 652 15.63 -4.78 11.83
CA LEU A 652 14.93 -3.57 11.41
C LEU A 652 13.59 -3.43 12.14
N PRO A 653 13.21 -2.21 12.57
CA PRO A 653 11.95 -1.98 13.25
C PRO A 653 10.75 -2.02 12.27
N TYR A 654 9.54 -2.17 12.84
CA TYR A 654 8.25 -2.17 12.14
C TYR A 654 8.08 -3.26 11.06
N ILE A 655 8.73 -4.41 11.26
CA ILE A 655 8.62 -5.58 10.41
C ILE A 655 8.18 -6.78 11.24
N TYR A 656 7.03 -7.36 10.91
CA TYR A 656 6.58 -8.61 11.53
C TYR A 656 7.44 -9.77 11.06
N LYS A 657 8.00 -10.52 12.00
CA LYS A 657 8.78 -11.73 11.69
C LYS A 657 7.89 -12.85 11.14
N HIS A 658 6.68 -12.96 11.66
CA HIS A 658 5.67 -13.92 11.23
C HIS A 658 4.35 -13.22 10.95
N ALA A 659 3.76 -13.43 9.77
CA ALA A 659 2.43 -12.98 9.40
C ALA A 659 1.67 -14.13 8.74
N LEU A 660 0.46 -14.43 9.22
CA LEU A 660 -0.42 -15.47 8.71
C LEU A 660 -1.79 -14.88 8.41
N ASN A 661 -2.37 -15.24 7.26
CA ASN A 661 -3.76 -14.96 6.95
C ASN A 661 -4.44 -16.24 6.45
N ALA A 662 -5.53 -16.63 7.09
CA ALA A 662 -6.35 -17.76 6.71
C ALA A 662 -7.76 -17.28 6.37
N GLN A 663 -8.33 -17.76 5.25
CA GLN A 663 -9.67 -17.43 4.84
C GLN A 663 -10.45 -18.72 4.53
N ILE A 664 -11.66 -18.79 5.04
CA ILE A 664 -12.60 -19.87 4.80
C ILE A 664 -13.88 -19.26 4.22
N GLY A 665 -14.31 -19.73 3.05
CA GLY A 665 -15.56 -19.33 2.44
C GLY A 665 -16.54 -20.51 2.42
N LEU A 666 -17.84 -20.19 2.42
CA LEU A 666 -18.93 -21.11 2.14
C LEU A 666 -19.82 -20.45 1.08
N GLU A 667 -19.91 -21.02 -0.11
CA GLU A 667 -20.78 -20.54 -1.18
C GLU A 667 -21.91 -21.57 -1.35
N TRP A 668 -23.17 -21.16 -1.11
CA TRP A 668 -24.35 -22.01 -1.24
C TRP A 668 -25.47 -21.27 -1.95
N LYS A 669 -25.79 -21.65 -3.19
CA LYS A 669 -26.80 -21.00 -4.03
C LYS A 669 -26.56 -19.48 -4.13
N LYS A 670 -27.37 -18.69 -3.44
CA LYS A 670 -27.34 -17.22 -3.40
C LYS A 670 -26.58 -16.65 -2.20
N LEU A 671 -26.15 -17.49 -1.26
CA LEU A 671 -25.48 -17.12 -0.03
C LEU A 671 -23.98 -17.37 -0.12
N GLU A 672 -23.20 -16.39 0.26
CA GLU A 672 -21.75 -16.47 0.42
C GLU A 672 -21.39 -16.03 1.84
N LEU A 673 -20.76 -16.91 2.60
CA LEU A 673 -20.21 -16.61 3.93
C LEU A 673 -18.69 -16.63 3.82
N ASN A 674 -18.01 -15.70 4.47
CA ASN A 674 -16.56 -15.70 4.52
C ASN A 674 -16.11 -15.38 5.93
N PHE A 675 -15.11 -16.10 6.38
CA PHE A 675 -14.41 -15.87 7.64
C PHE A 675 -12.92 -15.70 7.33
N THR A 676 -12.29 -14.75 7.99
CA THR A 676 -10.86 -14.46 7.83
C THR A 676 -10.22 -14.35 9.21
N MET A 677 -9.06 -14.96 9.37
CA MET A 677 -8.23 -14.88 10.56
C MET A 677 -6.86 -14.34 10.15
N ARG A 678 -6.39 -13.31 10.84
CA ARG A 678 -5.04 -12.79 10.70
C ARG A 678 -4.28 -12.90 12.02
N TYR A 679 -3.10 -13.47 11.93
CA TYR A 679 -2.10 -13.47 13.01
C TYR A 679 -0.87 -12.68 12.56
N ASN A 680 -0.43 -11.74 13.40
CA ASN A 680 0.86 -11.08 13.31
C ASN A 680 1.66 -11.45 14.56
N GLY A 681 2.93 -11.84 14.39
CA GLY A 681 3.87 -12.03 15.50
C GLY A 681 4.26 -10.71 16.17
N ASP A 682 5.13 -10.80 17.17
CA ASP A 682 5.72 -9.61 17.79
C ASP A 682 6.51 -8.80 16.76
N MET A 683 6.52 -7.48 16.95
CA MET A 683 7.22 -6.54 16.08
C MET A 683 7.99 -5.51 16.91
N ARG A 684 9.27 -5.34 16.63
CA ARG A 684 10.10 -4.27 17.24
C ARG A 684 9.67 -2.91 16.75
N THR A 685 9.79 -1.91 17.60
CA THR A 685 9.56 -0.50 17.22
C THR A 685 10.86 0.30 17.15
N ILE A 686 11.95 -0.22 17.68
CA ILE A 686 13.32 0.29 17.55
C ILE A 686 14.26 -0.85 17.11
N PRO A 687 15.41 -0.57 16.49
CA PRO A 687 16.43 -1.60 16.19
C PRO A 687 16.88 -2.33 17.46
N GLY A 688 17.30 -3.59 17.32
CA GLY A 688 17.83 -4.38 18.43
C GLY A 688 17.89 -5.87 18.15
N GLN A 689 18.47 -6.64 19.10
CA GLN A 689 18.67 -8.08 19.04
C GLN A 689 18.00 -8.78 20.23
N GLY A 690 17.74 -10.08 20.08
CA GLY A 690 17.20 -10.91 21.16
C GLY A 690 15.78 -10.56 21.61
N PRO A 691 15.44 -10.74 22.89
CA PRO A 691 14.12 -10.44 23.43
C PRO A 691 13.75 -8.96 23.28
N MET A 692 12.48 -8.68 23.00
CA MET A 692 11.95 -7.31 22.87
C MET A 692 11.46 -6.82 24.23
N ALA A 693 11.93 -5.66 24.69
CA ALA A 693 11.33 -4.97 25.83
C ALA A 693 9.88 -4.57 25.53
N ASP A 694 9.00 -4.60 26.52
CA ASP A 694 7.57 -4.32 26.33
C ASP A 694 7.34 -2.89 25.81
N ALA A 695 8.11 -1.91 26.28
CA ALA A 695 8.05 -0.52 25.81
C ALA A 695 8.44 -0.35 24.33
N HIS A 696 9.16 -1.29 23.73
CA HIS A 696 9.67 -1.22 22.36
C HIS A 696 9.12 -2.36 21.47
N LYS A 697 7.93 -2.85 21.81
CA LYS A 697 7.29 -3.98 21.15
C LYS A 697 5.84 -3.67 20.80
N VAL A 698 5.41 -4.06 19.60
CA VAL A 698 4.02 -4.31 19.29
C VAL A 698 3.77 -5.80 19.53
N PRO A 699 2.94 -6.18 20.54
CA PRO A 699 2.70 -7.57 20.87
C PRO A 699 1.98 -8.34 19.76
N ALA A 700 2.25 -9.64 19.68
CA ALA A 700 1.54 -10.54 18.78
C ALA A 700 0.03 -10.47 18.99
N HIS A 701 -0.69 -10.46 17.90
CA HIS A 701 -2.15 -10.39 17.93
C HIS A 701 -2.80 -11.19 16.82
N MET A 702 -3.99 -11.69 17.11
CA MET A 702 -4.85 -12.39 16.16
C MET A 702 -6.19 -11.66 16.07
N ILE A 703 -6.62 -11.33 14.86
CA ILE A 703 -7.87 -10.63 14.55
C ILE A 703 -8.69 -11.46 13.58
N MET A 704 -9.99 -11.53 13.83
CA MET A 704 -10.94 -12.30 13.05
C MET A 704 -12.02 -11.38 12.49
N ASP A 705 -12.31 -11.52 11.20
CA ASP A 705 -13.36 -10.78 10.50
C ASP A 705 -14.30 -11.78 9.79
N ALA A 706 -15.55 -11.38 9.56
CA ALA A 706 -16.50 -12.18 8.80
C ALA A 706 -17.31 -11.33 7.82
N SER A 707 -17.80 -11.94 6.76
CA SER A 707 -18.74 -11.30 5.84
C SER A 707 -19.81 -12.26 5.35
N VAL A 708 -20.98 -11.70 5.07
CA VAL A 708 -22.14 -12.38 4.48
C VAL A 708 -22.56 -11.63 3.25
N ARG A 709 -22.81 -12.35 2.15
CA ARG A 709 -23.36 -11.80 0.93
C ARG A 709 -24.55 -12.65 0.49
N TYR A 710 -25.72 -12.03 0.31
CA TYR A 710 -26.92 -12.68 -0.17
C TYR A 710 -27.37 -12.05 -1.49
N ARG A 711 -27.25 -12.81 -2.58
CA ARG A 711 -27.65 -12.39 -3.93
C ARG A 711 -29.16 -12.62 -4.08
N LEU A 712 -29.97 -11.55 -3.90
CA LEU A 712 -31.39 -11.64 -4.09
C LEU A 712 -31.74 -12.03 -5.54
N ASN A 713 -31.15 -11.32 -6.49
CA ASN A 713 -31.23 -11.57 -7.94
C ASN A 713 -29.95 -11.09 -8.63
N ASN A 714 -29.93 -11.04 -9.97
CA ASN A 714 -28.76 -10.60 -10.74
C ASN A 714 -28.41 -9.13 -10.58
N LYS A 715 -29.34 -8.32 -10.05
CA LYS A 715 -29.17 -6.87 -9.89
C LYS A 715 -28.92 -6.45 -8.45
N VAL A 716 -29.43 -7.19 -7.47
CA VAL A 716 -29.43 -6.80 -6.05
C VAL A 716 -28.72 -7.84 -5.19
N THR A 717 -27.74 -7.37 -4.41
CA THR A 717 -27.02 -8.18 -3.42
C THR A 717 -26.99 -7.45 -2.09
N PHE A 718 -27.44 -8.10 -1.02
CA PHE A 718 -27.25 -7.62 0.34
C PHE A 718 -25.90 -8.07 0.88
N THR A 719 -25.26 -7.22 1.68
CA THR A 719 -23.95 -7.50 2.29
C THR A 719 -23.98 -7.15 3.78
N ALA A 720 -23.30 -7.96 4.58
CA ALA A 720 -22.97 -7.61 5.95
C ALA A 720 -21.53 -8.03 6.22
N ASN A 721 -20.79 -7.21 6.94
CA ASN A 721 -19.42 -7.53 7.34
C ASN A 721 -19.18 -7.09 8.78
N ALA A 722 -18.48 -7.93 9.52
CA ALA A 722 -18.06 -7.70 10.88
C ALA A 722 -16.54 -7.71 10.95
N ILE A 723 -15.97 -6.71 11.61
CA ILE A 723 -14.54 -6.51 11.79
C ILE A 723 -14.22 -6.75 13.26
N ASN A 724 -13.09 -7.43 13.54
CA ASN A 724 -12.64 -7.75 14.90
C ASN A 724 -13.74 -8.41 15.73
N LEU A 725 -14.18 -9.59 15.30
CA LEU A 725 -15.29 -10.34 15.91
C LEU A 725 -15.16 -10.56 17.42
N ALA A 726 -13.92 -10.72 17.90
CA ALA A 726 -13.65 -10.93 19.31
C ALA A 726 -13.61 -9.62 20.12
N ASN A 727 -13.82 -8.47 19.50
CA ASN A 727 -13.67 -7.13 20.09
C ASN A 727 -12.37 -6.98 20.89
N LYS A 728 -11.28 -7.54 20.39
CA LYS A 728 -9.99 -7.50 21.05
C LYS A 728 -9.40 -6.09 20.98
N ALA A 729 -9.05 -5.49 22.12
CA ALA A 729 -8.17 -4.34 22.13
C ALA A 729 -6.74 -4.84 21.82
N TYR A 730 -6.14 -4.31 20.76
CA TYR A 730 -4.80 -4.71 20.32
C TYR A 730 -4.01 -3.49 19.90
N LEU A 731 -2.72 -3.51 20.22
CA LEU A 731 -1.78 -2.47 19.84
C LEU A 731 -1.34 -2.69 18.39
N THR A 732 -1.36 -1.64 17.59
CA THR A 732 -0.96 -1.69 16.18
C THR A 732 0.33 -0.95 15.89
N SER A 733 0.61 0.11 16.64
CA SER A 733 1.79 0.98 16.46
C SER A 733 2.07 1.76 17.74
N ARG A 734 3.33 2.19 17.88
CA ARG A 734 3.79 3.17 18.87
C ARG A 734 4.15 4.52 18.25
N HIS A 735 3.97 4.62 16.95
CA HIS A 735 4.18 5.85 16.18
C HIS A 735 2.85 6.44 15.68
N PRO A 736 2.80 7.77 15.48
CA PRO A 736 3.88 8.77 15.65
C PRO A 736 4.33 9.04 17.08
N SER A 737 3.43 9.07 18.06
CA SER A 737 3.76 9.34 19.46
C SER A 737 2.80 8.58 20.37
N GLY A 738 3.30 7.69 21.23
CA GLY A 738 2.50 6.84 22.12
C GLY A 738 1.80 5.68 21.42
N VAL A 739 1.15 4.82 22.22
CA VAL A 739 0.54 3.58 21.75
C VAL A 739 -0.81 3.81 21.06
N ARG A 740 -1.09 3.01 20.02
CA ARG A 740 -2.30 3.11 19.19
C ARG A 740 -3.07 1.81 19.16
N ALA A 741 -4.37 1.90 19.47
CA ALA A 741 -5.29 0.79 19.33
C ALA A 741 -5.68 0.56 17.87
N GLY A 742 -5.80 -0.70 17.48
CA GLY A 742 -6.45 -1.11 16.25
C GLY A 742 -7.98 -0.93 16.31
N HIS A 743 -8.66 -1.22 15.19
CA HIS A 743 -10.10 -1.06 15.08
C HIS A 743 -10.85 -2.00 16.07
N PRO A 744 -11.74 -1.49 16.93
CA PRO A 744 -12.59 -2.33 17.78
C PRO A 744 -13.60 -3.15 16.96
N PHE A 745 -14.51 -3.89 17.63
CA PHE A 745 -15.59 -4.54 16.90
C PHE A 745 -16.40 -3.54 16.08
N GLY A 746 -16.65 -3.88 14.82
CA GLY A 746 -17.49 -3.09 13.92
C GLY A 746 -18.39 -3.98 13.08
N LEU A 747 -19.68 -3.64 12.98
CA LEU A 747 -20.68 -4.32 12.15
C LEU A 747 -21.23 -3.35 11.11
N TYR A 748 -21.25 -3.76 9.85
CA TYR A 748 -21.68 -2.95 8.72
C TYR A 748 -22.62 -3.74 7.82
N GLY A 749 -23.78 -3.17 7.51
CA GLY A 749 -24.76 -3.73 6.58
C GLY A 749 -24.89 -2.88 5.32
N GLY A 750 -25.13 -3.50 4.18
CA GLY A 750 -25.18 -2.76 2.93
C GLY A 750 -25.94 -3.44 1.80
N VAL A 751 -26.09 -2.71 0.72
CA VAL A 751 -26.70 -3.20 -0.52
C VAL A 751 -25.84 -2.81 -1.72
N ARG A 752 -25.75 -3.73 -2.68
CA ARG A 752 -25.18 -3.50 -4.00
C ARG A 752 -26.28 -3.68 -5.03
N ILE A 753 -26.43 -2.67 -5.89
CA ILE A 753 -27.37 -2.67 -7.01
C ILE A 753 -26.57 -2.47 -8.29
N THR A 754 -26.84 -3.24 -9.34
CA THR A 754 -26.23 -3.09 -10.68
C THR A 754 -27.33 -3.23 -11.72
N LEU A 755 -27.46 -2.20 -12.60
CA LEU A 755 -28.46 -2.12 -13.67
C LEU A 755 -27.83 -2.40 -15.03
#